data_a9cb199b001182bea37e4f98ccc1b812
#
_entry.id   a9cb199b001182bea37e4f98ccc1b812
#
_cell.length_a   1.000
_cell.length_b   1.000
_cell.length_c   1.000
_cell.angle_alpha   90.00
_cell.angle_beta   90.00
_cell.angle_gamma   90.00
#
_symmetry.space_group_name_H-M   'P 1'
#
loop_
_entity.id
_entity.type
_entity.pdbx_description
1 polymer ?
#
loop_
_entity_poly.entity_id
_entity_poly.type
_entity_poly.pdbx_seq_one_letter_code
_entity_poly.pdbx_strand_id
1 'polypeptide(L)'
;MTKSKTYAVVDLEMTTPALDGTGRIIQFSCTFIENGKISDTFSTLIDPQCPIPPEVQKLTGIKNSDVRKAPLFSDVADTIYALLQDTVFVAHNIMQDYRFLNAEFERAGYPELELKGIDTVQLAQILLPTQPSYRLVDLGNYLGIKHERPHQADSDTYVTAELFLLLQKRLELLPPSVLQTLCNLSGALLYDTAECFKEAYAEQSKKAQPLAKKWMQIEDLVILRPNFKTKDNIALTFPKTKEEQKQLFSGSIEWRDEQVKMMSTIADFFDDPNERRLLLEAPTGMGKTLGYLVPAAYTSTQDKRIVISTATTALQAQLAEEIDLTLKNLFPFDLDVVVLKGNRHYIDLDKFWRSLKQPYNKNSRLLQMRLIVWLLQTKTGDLDELRLTTRQDPLFANIEHTGLDSLEPTSPFYRVDYLRLNEIAKENASFIITNHAYLLTHAADFKGNDLELIVDEAQNLPAAVAKSVQQVLDFDEVKILCDSMLVKMESQISFSFEQLIEQSLLTKKQYHALLKDLQVLDHDMWDLRAAFIRRFLRFRQNGITEQPLSEKKFLGFLKEHYGVINKITRAYDGFLQQFAWLQKVFFKASRLEQIDQTATLYLLDFFRLASQLVTAFEPWQKLAFTDLEANQTKQLIWLSLAEQETAHLRLHFSYLDGADFLQSKVYPKFEHVLFLGAGLFTKQTHAYTLKQLDLPKDTHLLSYQGNFDYQKQTLALIAKDAPNVGATDNEEYAKYLAKTLYDLTAKNHCQTMILFNSLDELERTYEYLAVLGLTKEREVLAQGVNGSPEKLKKRFILNQNQTAILLATGTFFEGIDLPEKLLELLVIVRLPFQAPNTLFNQVRYERARQVGEDPFTTLALPEAVLRLKQGFGRLIRTPNDRGAFVLLDPRILTKRYGQEFKQVFPAKLELHPVLTAEIPKLVADFLHDKQR
;
A
#
# COMPACT_ATOMS: atom_id res chain seq x y z
N MET A 1 30.04 33.18 -29.73
CA MET A 1 30.46 31.95 -28.99
C MET A 1 29.77 32.02 -27.61
N THR A 2 28.72 31.26 -27.39
CA THR A 2 28.12 31.10 -26.07
C THR A 2 29.17 30.51 -25.17
N LYS A 3 29.54 31.17 -24.04
CA LYS A 3 30.44 30.61 -23.02
C LYS A 3 29.92 29.20 -22.66
N SER A 4 30.76 28.18 -22.78
CA SER A 4 30.42 26.85 -22.33
C SER A 4 30.02 26.93 -20.84
N LYS A 5 28.86 26.42 -20.49
CA LYS A 5 28.41 26.38 -19.07
C LYS A 5 29.27 25.38 -18.31
N THR A 6 29.87 25.83 -17.22
CA THR A 6 30.51 24.96 -16.22
C THR A 6 29.52 24.72 -15.08
N TYR A 7 29.30 23.46 -14.73
CA TYR A 7 28.51 23.08 -13.56
C TYR A 7 29.44 22.68 -12.43
N ALA A 8 29.16 23.19 -11.26
CA ALA A 8 29.85 22.82 -10.01
C ALA A 8 28.92 21.95 -9.16
N VAL A 9 29.20 20.66 -9.12
CA VAL A 9 28.44 19.71 -8.31
C VAL A 9 29.02 19.70 -6.91
N VAL A 10 28.28 20.21 -5.93
CA VAL A 10 28.75 20.42 -4.56
C VAL A 10 28.02 19.50 -3.60
N ASP A 11 28.77 19.01 -2.62
CA ASP A 11 28.27 18.27 -1.46
C ASP A 11 29.06 18.67 -0.21
N LEU A 12 28.37 18.73 0.93
CA LEU A 12 28.93 19.17 2.20
C LEU A 12 28.69 18.13 3.28
N GLU A 13 29.74 17.78 4.03
CA GLU A 13 29.57 17.10 5.30
C GLU A 13 29.61 18.11 6.46
N MET A 14 28.73 17.95 7.43
CA MET A 14 28.46 18.93 8.48
C MET A 14 28.35 18.28 9.85
N THR A 15 28.68 19.05 10.90
CA THR A 15 28.53 18.59 12.30
C THR A 15 27.05 18.38 12.69
N THR A 16 26.11 19.13 12.07
CA THR A 16 24.67 18.96 12.19
C THR A 16 23.98 19.54 10.95
N PRO A 17 22.89 18.96 10.46
CA PRO A 17 22.14 19.52 9.34
C PRO A 17 21.27 20.74 9.72
N ALA A 18 21.26 21.15 10.98
CA ALA A 18 20.46 22.26 11.46
C ALA A 18 20.99 23.61 10.96
N LEU A 19 20.12 24.42 10.36
CA LEU A 19 20.40 25.78 9.90
C LEU A 19 20.22 26.85 11.02
N ASP A 20 20.32 26.44 12.29
CA ASP A 20 20.17 27.30 13.46
C ASP A 20 21.44 28.06 13.85
N GLY A 21 22.47 27.99 13.01
CA GLY A 21 23.76 28.64 13.25
C GLY A 21 24.73 27.81 14.06
N THR A 22 24.37 26.65 14.62
CA THR A 22 25.26 25.79 15.43
C THR A 22 26.09 24.83 14.55
N GLY A 23 25.62 24.49 13.36
CA GLY A 23 26.32 23.60 12.44
C GLY A 23 27.59 24.23 11.86
N ARG A 24 28.57 23.34 11.49
CA ARG A 24 29.83 23.68 10.84
C ARG A 24 30.15 22.68 9.76
N ILE A 25 30.77 23.13 8.68
CA ILE A 25 31.28 22.26 7.61
C ILE A 25 32.51 21.50 8.12
N ILE A 26 32.57 20.21 7.88
CA ILE A 26 33.72 19.34 8.16
C ILE A 26 34.41 18.84 6.91
N GLN A 27 33.68 18.80 5.77
CA GLN A 27 34.24 18.53 4.46
C GLN A 27 33.47 19.35 3.40
N PHE A 28 34.18 19.93 2.46
CA PHE A 28 33.68 20.53 1.25
C PHE A 28 34.18 19.74 0.07
N SER A 29 33.30 19.40 -0.88
CA SER A 29 33.73 18.84 -2.16
C SER A 29 32.95 19.46 -3.32
N CYS A 30 33.63 19.62 -4.45
CA CYS A 30 33.08 20.13 -5.68
C CYS A 30 33.65 19.37 -6.88
N THR A 31 32.77 18.77 -7.69
CA THR A 31 33.11 18.10 -8.95
C THR A 31 32.61 18.96 -10.13
N PHE A 32 33.49 19.29 -11.06
CA PHE A 32 33.16 20.13 -12.20
C PHE A 32 32.71 19.29 -13.40
N ILE A 33 31.72 19.83 -14.11
CA ILE A 33 31.27 19.27 -15.39
C ILE A 33 31.44 20.35 -16.46
N GLU A 34 32.22 20.04 -17.48
CA GLU A 34 32.46 20.89 -18.63
C GLU A 34 32.21 20.10 -19.92
N ASN A 35 31.50 20.74 -20.88
CA ASN A 35 31.19 20.12 -22.16
C ASN A 35 30.55 18.73 -22.06
N GLY A 36 29.72 18.51 -21.03
CA GLY A 36 29.02 17.25 -20.80
C GLY A 36 29.91 16.11 -20.27
N LYS A 37 31.08 16.43 -19.71
CA LYS A 37 32.01 15.48 -19.10
C LYS A 37 32.49 16.00 -17.76
N ILE A 38 32.74 15.08 -16.84
CA ILE A 38 33.42 15.39 -15.56
C ILE A 38 34.85 15.77 -15.89
N SER A 39 35.28 16.97 -15.43
CA SER A 39 36.64 17.51 -15.71
C SER A 39 37.58 17.36 -14.54
N ASP A 40 37.23 17.88 -13.39
CA ASP A 40 38.08 17.89 -12.19
C ASP A 40 37.24 17.83 -10.91
N THR A 41 37.89 17.48 -9.78
CA THR A 41 37.27 17.45 -8.45
C THR A 41 38.18 18.11 -7.44
N PHE A 42 37.64 19.07 -6.71
CA PHE A 42 38.29 19.69 -5.56
C PHE A 42 37.61 19.21 -4.27
N SER A 43 38.38 18.71 -3.31
CA SER A 43 37.86 18.29 -2.01
C SER A 43 38.82 18.68 -0.89
N THR A 44 38.26 19.17 0.22
CA THR A 44 39.05 19.53 1.40
C THR A 44 38.30 19.23 2.68
N LEU A 45 39.01 18.71 3.69
CA LEU A 45 38.54 18.68 5.06
C LEU A 45 38.63 20.10 5.66
N ILE A 46 37.75 20.41 6.59
CA ILE A 46 37.68 21.72 7.25
C ILE A 46 37.61 21.50 8.76
N ASP A 47 38.40 22.26 9.53
CA ASP A 47 38.30 22.25 10.97
C ASP A 47 37.06 23.03 11.43
N PRO A 48 36.03 22.34 11.99
CA PRO A 48 34.80 22.99 12.42
C PRO A 48 34.95 23.80 13.73
N GLN A 49 36.11 23.77 14.35
CA GLN A 49 36.39 24.39 15.66
C GLN A 49 35.47 23.87 16.78
N CYS A 50 34.76 22.79 16.59
CA CYS A 50 33.90 22.14 17.56
C CYS A 50 33.98 20.62 17.43
N PRO A 51 33.61 19.84 18.46
CA PRO A 51 33.62 18.38 18.39
C PRO A 51 32.58 17.87 17.38
N ILE A 52 33.00 16.93 16.54
CA ILE A 52 32.09 16.21 15.64
C ILE A 52 31.28 15.20 16.46
N PRO A 53 29.94 15.22 16.40
CA PRO A 53 29.11 14.26 17.11
C PRO A 53 29.43 12.82 16.72
N PRO A 54 29.38 11.85 17.66
CA PRO A 54 29.72 10.44 17.38
C PRO A 54 28.93 9.83 16.24
N GLU A 55 27.66 10.23 16.10
CA GLU A 55 26.79 9.77 15.03
C GLU A 55 27.25 10.22 13.65
N VAL A 56 27.71 11.48 13.54
CA VAL A 56 28.27 12.04 12.31
C VAL A 56 29.60 11.37 11.97
N GLN A 57 30.49 11.16 12.98
CA GLN A 57 31.74 10.43 12.75
C GLN A 57 31.51 9.00 12.25
N LYS A 58 30.46 8.33 12.74
CA LYS A 58 30.09 6.99 12.29
C LYS A 58 29.49 7.01 10.86
N LEU A 59 28.75 8.04 10.51
CA LEU A 59 28.10 8.21 9.21
C LEU A 59 29.12 8.55 8.11
N THR A 60 29.92 9.59 8.35
CA THR A 60 30.87 10.15 7.36
C THR A 60 32.25 9.46 7.37
N GLY A 61 32.58 8.75 8.45
CA GLY A 61 33.90 8.20 8.69
C GLY A 61 34.96 9.24 9.12
N ILE A 62 34.61 10.55 9.14
CA ILE A 62 35.53 11.64 9.49
C ILE A 62 35.61 11.78 11.03
N LYS A 63 36.82 11.65 11.58
CA LYS A 63 37.05 11.73 13.01
C LYS A 63 37.56 13.12 13.42
N ASN A 64 37.38 13.45 14.68
CA ASN A 64 37.95 14.69 15.26
C ASN A 64 39.46 14.81 15.03
N SER A 65 40.19 13.70 14.94
CA SER A 65 41.65 13.70 14.66
C SER A 65 41.98 14.16 13.24
N ASP A 66 41.07 13.93 12.31
CA ASP A 66 41.29 14.16 10.87
C ASP A 66 41.13 15.64 10.54
N VAL A 67 40.16 16.30 11.19
CA VAL A 67 39.87 17.72 10.97
C VAL A 67 40.74 18.69 11.77
N ARG A 68 41.34 18.26 12.88
CA ARG A 68 42.22 19.12 13.73
C ARG A 68 43.42 19.72 13.01
N LYS A 69 43.85 19.13 11.90
CA LYS A 69 44.96 19.59 11.06
C LYS A 69 44.49 20.22 9.75
N ALA A 70 43.20 20.20 9.52
CA ALA A 70 42.60 20.80 8.35
C ALA A 70 42.61 22.33 8.47
N PRO A 71 42.53 23.07 7.34
CA PRO A 71 42.34 24.51 7.37
C PRO A 71 40.99 24.88 7.97
N LEU A 72 40.90 26.09 8.51
CA LEU A 72 39.63 26.71 8.86
C LEU A 72 38.85 27.05 7.59
N PHE A 73 37.53 27.18 7.69
CA PHE A 73 36.73 27.64 6.55
C PHE A 73 37.22 28.97 6.00
N SER A 74 37.58 29.93 6.88
CA SER A 74 38.15 31.22 6.51
C SER A 74 39.41 31.13 5.66
N ASP A 75 40.22 30.07 5.85
CA ASP A 75 41.47 29.89 5.14
C ASP A 75 41.28 29.39 3.70
N VAL A 76 40.18 28.70 3.46
CA VAL A 76 39.82 28.14 2.15
C VAL A 76 38.68 28.88 1.45
N ALA A 77 38.05 29.82 2.13
CA ALA A 77 36.88 30.56 1.63
C ALA A 77 37.15 31.26 0.31
N ASP A 78 38.29 31.96 0.17
CA ASP A 78 38.71 32.60 -1.08
C ASP A 78 38.78 31.63 -2.24
N THR A 79 39.36 30.46 -2.00
CA THR A 79 39.53 29.42 -3.03
C THR A 79 38.16 28.86 -3.43
N ILE A 80 37.32 28.51 -2.45
CA ILE A 80 35.98 27.96 -2.72
C ILE A 80 35.11 28.98 -3.41
N TYR A 81 35.13 30.27 -2.99
CA TYR A 81 34.38 31.33 -3.59
C TYR A 81 34.78 31.55 -5.06
N ALA A 82 36.10 31.60 -5.32
CA ALA A 82 36.63 31.77 -6.69
C ALA A 82 36.33 30.56 -7.61
N LEU A 83 36.35 29.32 -7.07
CA LEU A 83 36.02 28.10 -7.81
C LEU A 83 34.54 28.05 -8.21
N LEU A 84 33.64 28.56 -7.38
CA LEU A 84 32.21 28.52 -7.62
C LEU A 84 31.72 29.72 -8.43
N GLN A 85 32.43 30.82 -8.38
CA GLN A 85 32.09 32.04 -9.15
C GLN A 85 31.96 31.71 -10.66
N ASP A 86 30.96 32.24 -11.33
CA ASP A 86 30.63 31.96 -12.74
C ASP A 86 30.21 30.51 -13.08
N THR A 87 29.92 29.67 -12.10
CA THR A 87 29.41 28.32 -12.33
C THR A 87 27.91 28.17 -12.07
N VAL A 88 27.33 27.05 -12.47
CA VAL A 88 25.98 26.66 -12.08
C VAL A 88 26.11 25.65 -10.93
N PHE A 89 25.58 25.98 -9.77
CA PHE A 89 25.62 25.15 -8.58
C PHE A 89 24.65 23.98 -8.72
N VAL A 90 25.13 22.75 -8.57
CA VAL A 90 24.32 21.52 -8.63
C VAL A 90 24.51 20.77 -7.35
N ALA A 91 23.40 20.34 -6.70
CA ALA A 91 23.49 19.47 -5.53
C ALA A 91 22.34 18.47 -5.45
N HIS A 92 22.55 17.45 -4.66
CA HIS A 92 21.52 16.47 -4.35
C HIS A 92 20.75 16.88 -3.09
N ASN A 93 19.62 17.61 -3.24
CA ASN A 93 18.90 18.37 -2.22
C ASN A 93 19.56 19.74 -1.95
N ILE A 94 19.66 20.54 -3.00
CA ILE A 94 20.36 21.83 -3.04
C ILE A 94 20.04 22.80 -1.90
N MET A 95 18.82 22.75 -1.35
CA MET A 95 18.39 23.66 -0.27
C MET A 95 19.31 23.60 0.93
N GLN A 96 19.85 22.44 1.24
CA GLN A 96 20.71 22.21 2.40
C GLN A 96 22.13 22.76 2.14
N ASP A 97 22.77 22.28 1.09
CA ASP A 97 24.17 22.61 0.80
C ASP A 97 24.36 24.08 0.48
N TYR A 98 23.50 24.64 -0.38
CA TYR A 98 23.61 26.01 -0.83
C TYR A 98 23.41 27.01 0.30
N ARG A 99 22.40 26.80 1.16
CA ARG A 99 22.16 27.67 2.30
C ARG A 99 23.25 27.57 3.36
N PHE A 100 23.74 26.34 3.60
CA PHE A 100 24.75 26.11 4.58
C PHE A 100 26.09 26.75 4.18
N LEU A 101 26.46 26.60 2.91
CA LEU A 101 27.66 27.20 2.36
C LEU A 101 27.61 28.73 2.43
N ASN A 102 26.48 29.35 2.06
CA ASN A 102 26.31 30.80 2.18
C ASN A 102 26.37 31.27 3.64
N ALA A 103 25.83 30.53 4.59
CA ALA A 103 25.96 30.86 6.01
C ALA A 103 27.41 30.82 6.50
N GLU A 104 28.23 29.91 5.99
CA GLU A 104 29.66 29.87 6.30
C GLU A 104 30.44 31.00 5.62
N PHE A 105 30.10 31.38 4.40
CA PHE A 105 30.67 32.55 3.74
C PHE A 105 30.36 33.84 4.50
N GLU A 106 29.13 34.04 4.92
CA GLU A 106 28.74 35.20 5.74
C GLU A 106 29.54 35.27 7.04
N ARG A 107 29.74 34.15 7.74
CA ARG A 107 30.57 34.08 8.93
C ARG A 107 32.04 34.41 8.66
N ALA A 108 32.54 34.02 7.50
CA ALA A 108 33.90 34.32 7.08
C ALA A 108 34.07 35.75 6.56
N GLY A 109 32.98 36.54 6.50
CA GLY A 109 32.99 37.95 6.05
C GLY A 109 32.90 38.09 4.54
N TYR A 110 32.48 37.07 3.83
CA TYR A 110 32.25 37.10 2.38
C TYR A 110 30.82 37.51 2.06
N PRO A 111 30.55 38.11 0.92
CA PRO A 111 29.18 38.32 0.46
C PRO A 111 28.51 36.99 0.14
N GLU A 112 27.16 37.00 0.13
CA GLU A 112 26.39 35.83 -0.30
C GLU A 112 26.77 35.47 -1.77
N LEU A 113 26.93 34.14 -1.99
CA LEU A 113 27.26 33.65 -3.33
C LEU A 113 25.95 33.51 -4.11
N GLU A 114 25.70 34.42 -5.03
CA GLU A 114 24.52 34.41 -5.89
C GLU A 114 24.77 33.57 -7.15
N LEU A 115 24.43 32.27 -7.10
CA LEU A 115 24.60 31.37 -8.24
C LEU A 115 23.23 30.82 -8.72
N LYS A 116 23.21 30.44 -9.99
CA LYS A 116 22.15 29.59 -10.51
C LYS A 116 22.24 28.21 -9.85
N GLY A 117 21.10 27.67 -9.39
CA GLY A 117 21.07 26.43 -8.65
C GLY A 117 20.21 25.35 -9.31
N ILE A 118 20.65 24.10 -9.31
CA ILE A 118 19.93 22.95 -9.85
C ILE A 118 19.82 21.87 -8.79
N ASP A 119 18.59 21.40 -8.54
CA ASP A 119 18.30 20.30 -7.61
C ASP A 119 18.17 18.97 -8.38
N THR A 120 19.09 18.03 -8.14
CA THR A 120 19.07 16.72 -8.80
C THR A 120 18.00 15.79 -8.24
N VAL A 121 17.50 16.01 -6.99
CA VAL A 121 16.39 15.23 -6.43
C VAL A 121 15.09 15.52 -7.19
N GLN A 122 14.77 16.80 -7.43
CA GLN A 122 13.58 17.16 -8.20
C GLN A 122 13.67 16.67 -9.65
N LEU A 123 14.83 16.79 -10.29
CA LEU A 123 15.04 16.25 -11.64
C LEU A 123 14.84 14.73 -11.65
N ALA A 124 15.41 14.01 -10.68
CA ALA A 124 15.26 12.56 -10.58
C ALA A 124 13.79 12.15 -10.30
N GLN A 125 13.07 12.89 -9.46
CA GLN A 125 11.65 12.63 -9.19
C GLN A 125 10.79 12.76 -10.46
N ILE A 126 11.10 13.70 -11.32
CA ILE A 126 10.37 13.90 -12.58
C ILE A 126 10.77 12.86 -13.62
N LEU A 127 12.08 12.65 -13.84
CA LEU A 127 12.61 11.84 -14.93
C LEU A 127 12.69 10.35 -14.64
N LEU A 128 12.61 9.97 -13.36
CA LEU A 128 12.60 8.60 -12.87
C LEU A 128 11.34 8.37 -11.99
N PRO A 129 10.13 8.52 -12.52
CA PRO A 129 8.90 8.66 -11.74
C PRO A 129 8.53 7.44 -10.90
N THR A 130 9.05 6.25 -11.21
CA THR A 130 8.67 4.98 -10.57
C THR A 130 9.66 4.51 -9.49
N GLN A 131 10.65 5.34 -9.15
CA GLN A 131 11.63 4.94 -8.14
C GLN A 131 11.06 4.97 -6.73
N PRO A 132 11.35 3.94 -5.91
CA PRO A 132 10.87 3.86 -4.53
C PRO A 132 11.60 4.81 -3.57
N SER A 133 12.79 5.26 -3.96
CA SER A 133 13.65 6.16 -3.18
C SER A 133 14.46 7.05 -4.11
N TYR A 134 14.68 8.28 -3.66
CA TYR A 134 15.48 9.28 -4.37
C TYR A 134 16.74 9.65 -3.59
N ARG A 135 17.20 8.80 -2.66
CA ARG A 135 18.51 8.96 -2.02
C ARG A 135 19.62 8.63 -3.01
N LEU A 136 20.73 9.35 -2.93
CA LEU A 136 21.84 9.23 -3.87
C LEU A 136 22.34 7.79 -4.01
N VAL A 137 22.49 7.08 -2.88
CA VAL A 137 22.92 5.67 -2.86
C VAL A 137 21.94 4.76 -3.62
N ASP A 138 20.64 4.96 -3.41
CA ASP A 138 19.59 4.14 -4.04
C ASP A 138 19.52 4.41 -5.56
N LEU A 139 19.62 5.67 -5.96
CA LEU A 139 19.67 6.07 -7.38
C LEU A 139 20.95 5.58 -8.06
N GLY A 140 22.09 5.68 -7.38
CA GLY A 140 23.37 5.15 -7.88
C GLY A 140 23.28 3.66 -8.16
N ASN A 141 22.78 2.88 -7.22
CA ASN A 141 22.58 1.43 -7.39
C ASN A 141 21.64 1.11 -8.57
N TYR A 142 20.52 1.84 -8.68
CA TYR A 142 19.56 1.64 -9.77
C TYR A 142 20.15 1.95 -11.16
N LEU A 143 20.95 3.00 -11.25
CA LEU A 143 21.55 3.45 -12.51
C LEU A 143 22.88 2.77 -12.83
N GLY A 144 23.37 1.89 -11.93
CA GLY A 144 24.66 1.19 -12.10
C GLY A 144 25.87 2.11 -11.92
N ILE A 145 25.73 3.23 -11.23
CA ILE A 145 26.81 4.13 -10.88
C ILE A 145 27.56 3.55 -9.68
N LYS A 146 28.86 3.34 -9.80
CA LYS A 146 29.66 2.85 -8.68
C LYS A 146 29.78 3.92 -7.60
N HIS A 147 29.36 3.59 -6.38
CA HIS A 147 29.43 4.45 -5.22
C HIS A 147 30.31 3.78 -4.16
N GLU A 148 31.62 4.05 -4.21
CA GLU A 148 32.60 3.32 -3.40
C GLU A 148 32.57 3.72 -1.92
N ARG A 149 32.32 5.00 -1.63
CA ARG A 149 32.36 5.58 -0.28
C ARG A 149 31.17 6.50 -0.01
N PRO A 150 29.96 5.95 0.24
CA PRO A 150 28.80 6.76 0.62
C PRO A 150 29.06 7.60 1.89
N HIS A 151 28.52 8.81 1.91
CA HIS A 151 28.71 9.79 2.99
C HIS A 151 30.16 10.28 3.12
N GLN A 152 30.85 10.40 1.99
CA GLN A 152 32.06 11.18 1.84
C GLN A 152 31.85 12.14 0.68
N ALA A 153 31.97 13.44 0.93
CA ALA A 153 31.58 14.47 -0.03
C ALA A 153 32.28 14.35 -1.40
N ASP A 154 33.51 13.87 -1.45
CA ASP A 154 34.23 13.65 -2.71
C ASP A 154 33.62 12.51 -3.56
N SER A 155 33.18 11.44 -2.89
CA SER A 155 32.47 10.35 -3.58
C SER A 155 31.06 10.76 -3.96
N ASP A 156 30.35 11.48 -3.09
CA ASP A 156 28.96 11.87 -3.29
C ASP A 156 28.82 12.91 -4.41
N THR A 157 29.76 13.88 -4.52
CA THR A 157 29.79 14.82 -5.65
C THR A 157 30.05 14.12 -6.99
N TYR A 158 30.93 13.13 -7.03
CA TYR A 158 31.19 12.38 -8.26
C TYR A 158 29.94 11.59 -8.70
N VAL A 159 29.30 10.86 -7.79
CA VAL A 159 28.06 10.13 -8.08
C VAL A 159 26.93 11.08 -8.49
N THR A 160 26.81 12.24 -7.83
CA THR A 160 25.84 13.26 -8.19
C THR A 160 26.13 13.85 -9.58
N ALA A 161 27.38 14.03 -9.97
CA ALA A 161 27.77 14.48 -11.29
C ALA A 161 27.38 13.47 -12.39
N GLU A 162 27.67 12.20 -12.18
CA GLU A 162 27.24 11.09 -13.08
C GLU A 162 25.70 11.04 -13.19
N LEU A 163 25.01 11.13 -12.03
CA LEU A 163 23.55 11.16 -11.99
C LEU A 163 23.01 12.34 -12.80
N PHE A 164 23.56 13.54 -12.63
CA PHE A 164 23.12 14.75 -13.33
C PHE A 164 23.29 14.60 -14.84
N LEU A 165 24.43 14.08 -15.30
CA LEU A 165 24.67 13.81 -16.72
C LEU A 165 23.69 12.79 -17.32
N LEU A 166 23.34 11.74 -16.55
CA LEU A 166 22.32 10.76 -16.96
C LEU A 166 20.93 11.40 -17.03
N LEU A 167 20.58 12.27 -16.09
CA LEU A 167 19.30 12.97 -16.09
C LEU A 167 19.21 13.96 -17.27
N GLN A 168 20.30 14.66 -17.62
CA GLN A 168 20.37 15.50 -18.82
C GLN A 168 20.13 14.69 -20.11
N LYS A 169 20.79 13.52 -20.24
CA LYS A 169 20.54 12.62 -21.37
C LYS A 169 19.07 12.16 -21.46
N ARG A 170 18.42 11.92 -20.31
CA ARG A 170 16.99 11.57 -20.29
C ARG A 170 16.10 12.72 -20.73
N LEU A 171 16.40 13.96 -20.35
CA LEU A 171 15.71 15.15 -20.86
C LEU A 171 15.77 15.26 -22.38
N GLU A 172 16.94 14.98 -22.97
CA GLU A 172 17.13 15.00 -24.44
C GLU A 172 16.31 13.94 -25.18
N LEU A 173 15.87 12.89 -24.50
CA LEU A 173 15.02 11.82 -25.07
C LEU A 173 13.53 12.11 -25.01
N LEU A 174 13.11 13.16 -24.28
CA LEU A 174 11.70 13.52 -24.16
C LEU A 174 11.19 14.21 -25.44
N PRO A 175 9.93 13.91 -25.85
CA PRO A 175 9.32 14.63 -26.98
C PRO A 175 9.22 16.14 -26.73
N PRO A 176 9.36 16.99 -27.77
CA PRO A 176 9.22 18.45 -27.63
C PRO A 176 7.91 18.90 -27.01
N SER A 177 6.78 18.24 -27.33
CA SER A 177 5.47 18.55 -26.73
C SER A 177 5.42 18.27 -25.23
N VAL A 178 6.07 17.19 -24.77
CA VAL A 178 6.21 16.88 -23.35
C VAL A 178 7.07 17.93 -22.65
N LEU A 179 8.22 18.27 -23.23
CA LEU A 179 9.11 19.31 -22.70
C LEU A 179 8.39 20.68 -22.60
N GLN A 180 7.57 21.00 -23.57
CA GLN A 180 6.75 22.25 -23.55
C GLN A 180 5.80 22.25 -22.35
N THR A 181 5.07 21.16 -22.12
CA THR A 181 4.16 21.04 -20.97
C THR A 181 4.93 21.10 -19.65
N LEU A 182 6.09 20.42 -19.56
CA LEU A 182 6.96 20.51 -18.39
C LEU A 182 7.50 21.91 -18.15
N CYS A 183 7.89 22.66 -19.19
CA CYS A 183 8.30 24.06 -19.07
C CYS A 183 7.19 24.94 -18.49
N ASN A 184 5.95 24.75 -18.90
CA ASN A 184 4.81 25.52 -18.39
C ASN A 184 4.56 25.29 -16.89
N LEU A 185 4.94 24.12 -16.35
CA LEU A 185 4.78 23.75 -14.95
C LEU A 185 6.05 24.01 -14.11
N SER A 186 7.20 24.21 -14.74
CA SER A 186 8.52 24.23 -14.10
C SER A 186 8.77 25.41 -13.16
N GLY A 187 7.94 26.45 -13.19
CA GLY A 187 8.04 27.61 -12.28
C GLY A 187 7.89 27.28 -10.79
N ALA A 188 7.46 26.05 -10.45
CA ALA A 188 7.35 25.57 -9.08
C ALA A 188 8.66 24.94 -8.54
N LEU A 189 9.62 24.66 -9.40
CA LEU A 189 10.88 24.01 -9.05
C LEU A 189 11.81 24.92 -8.25
N LEU A 190 12.72 24.29 -7.52
CA LEU A 190 13.71 24.98 -6.71
C LEU A 190 14.77 25.66 -7.58
N TYR A 191 15.14 26.86 -7.22
CA TYR A 191 16.15 27.67 -7.88
C TYR A 191 15.99 27.69 -9.41
N ASP A 192 17.05 27.43 -10.16
CA ASP A 192 17.05 27.43 -11.62
C ASP A 192 16.88 26.04 -12.24
N THR A 193 16.41 25.06 -11.47
CA THR A 193 16.15 23.69 -11.98
C THR A 193 15.23 23.70 -13.21
N ALA A 194 14.33 24.68 -13.32
CA ALA A 194 13.48 24.91 -14.48
C ALA A 194 14.25 25.15 -15.80
N GLU A 195 15.46 25.71 -15.73
CA GLU A 195 16.27 26.00 -16.92
C GLU A 195 16.68 24.74 -17.67
N CYS A 196 16.85 23.59 -16.94
CA CYS A 196 17.15 22.33 -17.59
C CYS A 196 16.06 21.90 -18.59
N PHE A 197 14.79 22.13 -18.26
CA PHE A 197 13.65 21.81 -19.14
C PHE A 197 13.56 22.78 -20.30
N LYS A 198 13.78 24.09 -20.07
CA LYS A 198 13.74 25.12 -21.09
C LYS A 198 14.86 24.95 -22.14
N GLU A 199 16.07 24.61 -21.69
CA GLU A 199 17.21 24.32 -22.56
C GLU A 199 16.97 23.09 -23.42
N ALA A 200 16.50 21.98 -22.77
CA ALA A 200 16.15 20.76 -23.47
C ALA A 200 15.03 21.01 -24.51
N TYR A 201 14.01 21.78 -24.17
CA TYR A 201 12.94 22.18 -25.11
C TYR A 201 13.49 23.00 -26.30
N ALA A 202 14.31 23.99 -26.03
CA ALA A 202 14.90 24.84 -27.07
C ALA A 202 15.80 24.06 -28.05
N GLU A 203 16.49 23.02 -27.57
CA GLU A 203 17.31 22.14 -28.41
C GLU A 203 16.47 21.14 -29.20
N GLN A 204 15.52 20.45 -28.55
CA GLN A 204 14.70 19.43 -29.20
C GLN A 204 13.72 20.04 -30.21
N SER A 205 13.20 21.23 -29.96
CA SER A 205 12.30 21.92 -30.88
C SER A 205 12.97 22.23 -32.23
N LYS A 206 14.30 22.38 -32.28
CA LYS A 206 15.06 22.62 -33.52
C LYS A 206 15.18 21.35 -34.39
N LYS A 207 15.05 20.15 -33.78
CA LYS A 207 15.29 18.89 -34.50
C LYS A 207 14.10 18.40 -35.32
N ALA A 208 12.92 19.02 -35.18
CA ALA A 208 11.67 18.73 -35.94
C ALA A 208 11.40 17.21 -36.15
N GLN A 209 11.66 16.38 -35.15
CA GLN A 209 11.44 14.94 -35.25
C GLN A 209 9.97 14.59 -35.00
N PRO A 210 9.37 13.69 -35.80
CA PRO A 210 8.01 13.19 -35.52
C PRO A 210 7.98 12.41 -34.21
N LEU A 211 6.82 12.43 -33.55
CA LEU A 211 6.60 11.64 -32.34
C LEU A 211 6.85 10.14 -32.63
N ALA A 212 7.64 9.47 -31.77
CA ALA A 212 7.94 8.06 -31.96
C ALA A 212 6.66 7.20 -31.96
N LYS A 213 6.57 6.17 -32.80
CA LYS A 213 5.39 5.32 -32.99
C LYS A 213 4.83 4.68 -31.70
N LYS A 214 5.68 4.50 -30.71
CA LYS A 214 5.28 3.96 -29.40
C LYS A 214 4.45 4.94 -28.55
N TRP A 215 4.43 6.21 -28.90
CA TRP A 215 3.68 7.25 -28.22
C TRP A 215 2.54 7.78 -29.08
N MET A 216 1.57 8.36 -28.42
CA MET A 216 0.50 9.13 -29.08
C MET A 216 0.22 10.39 -28.27
N GLN A 217 -0.10 11.46 -28.98
CA GLN A 217 -0.51 12.71 -28.38
C GLN A 217 -2.02 12.87 -28.46
N ILE A 218 -2.63 13.24 -27.34
CA ILE A 218 -4.04 13.60 -27.22
C ILE A 218 -4.09 14.88 -26.42
N GLU A 219 -4.61 15.95 -27.03
CA GLU A 219 -4.54 17.30 -26.45
C GLU A 219 -3.09 17.65 -26.03
N ASP A 220 -2.90 18.11 -24.77
CA ASP A 220 -1.59 18.46 -24.23
C ASP A 220 -0.83 17.27 -23.62
N LEU A 221 -1.41 16.07 -23.64
CA LEU A 221 -0.79 14.87 -23.06
C LEU A 221 -0.19 13.96 -24.14
N VAL A 222 1.00 13.44 -23.85
CA VAL A 222 1.61 12.36 -24.61
C VAL A 222 1.62 11.11 -23.73
N ILE A 223 1.06 10.02 -24.24
CA ILE A 223 0.95 8.76 -23.52
C ILE A 223 1.59 7.63 -24.31
N LEU A 224 1.93 6.54 -23.62
CA LEU A 224 2.31 5.30 -24.27
C LEU A 224 1.11 4.78 -25.07
N ARG A 225 1.34 4.41 -26.34
CA ARG A 225 0.27 3.87 -27.19
C ARG A 225 -0.18 2.52 -26.66
N PRO A 226 -1.49 2.34 -26.38
CA PRO A 226 -2.01 1.04 -26.00
C PRO A 226 -1.74 0.01 -27.11
N ASN A 227 -1.29 -1.16 -26.71
CA ASN A 227 -1.06 -2.28 -27.63
C ASN A 227 -1.81 -3.50 -27.09
N PHE A 228 -2.80 -3.95 -27.85
CA PHE A 228 -3.55 -5.18 -27.55
C PHE A 228 -3.01 -6.28 -28.42
N LYS A 229 -2.55 -7.36 -27.79
CA LYS A 229 -2.26 -8.59 -28.50
C LYS A 229 -3.56 -9.38 -28.66
N THR A 230 -3.70 -10.06 -29.78
CA THR A 230 -4.73 -11.10 -29.96
C THR A 230 -4.17 -12.42 -29.44
N LYS A 231 -4.96 -13.13 -28.65
CA LYS A 231 -4.61 -14.43 -28.08
C LYS A 231 -4.48 -15.45 -29.21
N ASP A 232 -3.36 -16.14 -29.32
CA ASP A 232 -3.22 -17.31 -30.19
C ASP A 232 -3.84 -18.52 -29.48
N ASN A 233 -4.94 -19.02 -29.99
CA ASN A 233 -5.65 -20.16 -29.43
C ASN A 233 -4.94 -21.47 -29.80
N ILE A 234 -3.94 -21.86 -29.03
CA ILE A 234 -3.29 -23.17 -29.10
C ILE A 234 -3.67 -23.91 -27.81
N ALA A 235 -4.61 -24.85 -27.89
CA ALA A 235 -4.97 -25.68 -26.75
C ALA A 235 -3.85 -26.66 -26.42
N LEU A 236 -3.21 -26.48 -25.27
CA LEU A 236 -2.14 -27.32 -24.75
C LEU A 236 -2.59 -27.96 -23.41
N THR A 237 -2.10 -29.17 -23.16
CA THR A 237 -2.32 -29.88 -21.90
C THR A 237 -1.04 -29.89 -21.07
N PHE A 238 -1.20 -29.83 -19.75
CA PHE A 238 -0.07 -29.92 -18.83
C PHE A 238 0.65 -31.28 -19.00
N PRO A 239 2.01 -31.31 -19.07
CA PRO A 239 2.76 -32.56 -19.25
C PRO A 239 2.47 -33.55 -18.12
N LYS A 240 2.13 -34.81 -18.47
CA LYS A 240 1.75 -35.86 -17.51
C LYS A 240 2.92 -36.77 -17.13
N THR A 241 3.96 -36.86 -17.93
CA THR A 241 5.12 -37.72 -17.66
C THR A 241 6.23 -36.94 -16.94
N LYS A 242 7.00 -37.63 -16.10
CA LYS A 242 8.15 -37.00 -15.40
C LYS A 242 9.21 -36.48 -16.36
N GLU A 243 9.39 -37.15 -17.50
CA GLU A 243 10.35 -36.77 -18.52
C GLU A 243 9.97 -35.44 -19.18
N GLU A 244 8.73 -35.29 -19.59
CA GLU A 244 8.19 -34.04 -20.15
C GLU A 244 8.22 -32.90 -19.15
N GLN A 245 7.84 -33.19 -17.90
CA GLN A 245 7.89 -32.18 -16.81
C GLN A 245 9.33 -31.72 -16.53
N LYS A 246 10.32 -32.64 -16.52
CA LYS A 246 11.73 -32.29 -16.39
C LYS A 246 12.24 -31.45 -17.55
N GLN A 247 11.77 -31.75 -18.77
CA GLN A 247 12.12 -30.97 -19.95
C GLN A 247 11.57 -29.53 -19.86
N LEU A 248 10.33 -29.36 -19.36
CA LEU A 248 9.71 -28.05 -19.16
C LEU A 248 10.55 -27.18 -18.20
N PHE A 249 11.08 -27.77 -17.14
CA PHE A 249 11.86 -27.05 -16.12
C PHE A 249 13.36 -27.00 -16.39
N SER A 250 13.85 -27.67 -17.46
CA SER A 250 15.27 -27.75 -17.75
C SER A 250 15.90 -26.37 -17.98
N GLY A 251 16.78 -25.96 -17.06
CA GLY A 251 17.58 -24.75 -17.14
C GLY A 251 16.97 -23.48 -16.50
N SER A 252 15.72 -23.48 -16.08
CA SER A 252 15.05 -22.28 -15.56
C SER A 252 14.56 -22.41 -14.12
N ILE A 253 14.14 -23.60 -13.69
CA ILE A 253 13.53 -23.81 -12.37
C ILE A 253 14.12 -25.08 -11.74
N GLU A 254 14.44 -25.00 -10.45
CA GLU A 254 14.89 -26.14 -9.67
C GLU A 254 13.78 -27.18 -9.51
N TRP A 255 14.10 -28.45 -9.83
CA TRP A 255 13.17 -29.56 -9.68
C TRP A 255 12.91 -29.89 -8.21
N ARG A 256 11.65 -29.89 -7.80
CA ARG A 256 11.20 -30.26 -6.45
C ARG A 256 10.00 -31.23 -6.56
N ASP A 257 10.19 -32.49 -6.14
CA ASP A 257 9.20 -33.56 -6.34
C ASP A 257 7.81 -33.21 -5.80
N GLU A 258 7.71 -32.64 -4.57
CA GLU A 258 6.44 -32.28 -3.96
C GLU A 258 5.74 -31.13 -4.69
N GLN A 259 6.49 -30.16 -5.22
CA GLN A 259 5.95 -29.07 -6.04
C GLN A 259 5.38 -29.59 -7.34
N VAL A 260 6.07 -30.52 -7.98
CA VAL A 260 5.61 -31.12 -9.25
C VAL A 260 4.38 -32.01 -9.04
N LYS A 261 4.30 -32.75 -7.92
CA LYS A 261 3.08 -33.47 -7.55
C LYS A 261 1.90 -32.52 -7.35
N MET A 262 2.13 -31.38 -6.68
CA MET A 262 1.11 -30.34 -6.53
C MET A 262 0.65 -29.79 -7.88
N MET A 263 1.57 -29.52 -8.80
CA MET A 263 1.22 -29.07 -10.15
C MET A 263 0.35 -30.07 -10.90
N SER A 264 0.72 -31.36 -10.83
CA SER A 264 -0.07 -32.43 -11.47
C SER A 264 -1.48 -32.54 -10.88
N THR A 265 -1.59 -32.46 -9.55
CA THR A 265 -2.89 -32.48 -8.85
C THR A 265 -3.76 -31.29 -9.27
N ILE A 266 -3.19 -30.11 -9.39
CA ILE A 266 -3.93 -28.90 -9.80
C ILE A 266 -4.36 -29.00 -11.27
N ALA A 267 -3.51 -29.55 -12.15
CA ALA A 267 -3.87 -29.79 -13.54
C ALA A 267 -5.04 -30.79 -13.65
N ASP A 268 -4.95 -31.93 -12.93
CA ASP A 268 -6.02 -32.93 -12.92
C ASP A 268 -7.34 -32.35 -12.35
N PHE A 269 -7.25 -31.47 -11.34
CA PHE A 269 -8.42 -30.78 -10.78
C PHE A 269 -9.13 -29.87 -11.80
N PHE A 270 -8.40 -29.09 -12.59
CA PHE A 270 -9.00 -28.25 -13.63
C PHE A 270 -9.54 -29.05 -14.83
N ASP A 271 -9.05 -30.26 -15.03
CA ASP A 271 -9.52 -31.16 -16.07
C ASP A 271 -10.76 -32.01 -15.65
N ASP A 272 -11.08 -32.10 -14.33
CA ASP A 272 -12.22 -32.91 -13.81
C ASP A 272 -13.50 -32.09 -13.66
N PRO A 273 -14.52 -32.22 -14.50
CA PRO A 273 -15.74 -31.44 -14.40
C PRO A 273 -16.61 -31.79 -13.18
N ASN A 274 -16.29 -32.83 -12.44
CA ASN A 274 -17.06 -33.26 -11.27
C ASN A 274 -16.51 -32.65 -9.98
N GLU A 275 -15.23 -32.32 -9.93
CA GLU A 275 -14.55 -31.77 -8.73
C GLU A 275 -14.48 -30.25 -8.79
N ARG A 276 -15.52 -29.57 -8.33
CA ARG A 276 -15.61 -28.11 -8.46
C ARG A 276 -14.82 -27.32 -7.42
N ARG A 277 -14.37 -27.95 -6.33
CA ARG A 277 -13.72 -27.25 -5.20
C ARG A 277 -12.57 -28.11 -4.65
N LEU A 278 -11.39 -27.51 -4.58
CA LEU A 278 -10.19 -28.14 -4.02
C LEU A 278 -9.56 -27.22 -3.00
N LEU A 279 -9.30 -27.73 -1.79
CA LEU A 279 -8.58 -27.02 -0.73
C LEU A 279 -7.18 -27.62 -0.57
N LEU A 280 -6.14 -26.84 -0.85
CA LEU A 280 -4.77 -27.29 -0.89
C LEU A 280 -3.89 -26.48 0.05
N GLU A 281 -3.33 -27.15 1.05
CA GLU A 281 -2.35 -26.57 1.95
C GLU A 281 -0.94 -26.93 1.52
N ALA A 282 -0.10 -25.91 1.34
CA ALA A 282 1.31 -26.06 1.05
C ALA A 282 2.12 -25.07 1.89
N PRO A 283 3.17 -25.51 2.60
CA PRO A 283 3.97 -24.63 3.43
C PRO A 283 4.69 -23.55 2.63
N THR A 284 5.07 -22.46 3.30
CA THR A 284 5.91 -21.44 2.73
C THR A 284 7.23 -22.04 2.23
N GLY A 285 7.81 -21.49 1.15
CA GLY A 285 9.08 -21.97 0.59
C GLY A 285 9.01 -23.25 -0.25
N MET A 286 7.86 -23.92 -0.32
CA MET A 286 7.68 -25.07 -1.23
C MET A 286 7.56 -24.64 -2.72
N GLY A 287 7.35 -23.35 -3.00
CA GLY A 287 7.11 -22.82 -4.34
C GLY A 287 5.64 -22.88 -4.75
N LYS A 288 4.71 -22.59 -3.82
CA LYS A 288 3.27 -22.54 -4.06
C LYS A 288 2.90 -21.77 -5.34
N THR A 289 3.46 -20.57 -5.49
CA THR A 289 3.12 -19.67 -6.59
C THR A 289 3.36 -20.32 -7.94
N LEU A 290 4.56 -20.80 -8.19
CA LEU A 290 4.86 -21.58 -9.41
C LEU A 290 4.03 -22.86 -9.49
N GLY A 291 3.78 -23.48 -8.34
CA GLY A 291 2.99 -24.72 -8.21
C GLY A 291 1.57 -24.61 -8.76
N TYR A 292 0.92 -23.45 -8.64
CA TYR A 292 -0.40 -23.25 -9.24
C TYR A 292 -0.35 -22.46 -10.57
N LEU A 293 0.60 -21.56 -10.75
CA LEU A 293 0.69 -20.77 -11.98
C LEU A 293 1.00 -21.61 -13.20
N VAL A 294 1.89 -22.61 -13.08
CA VAL A 294 2.29 -23.43 -14.20
C VAL A 294 1.11 -24.26 -14.76
N PRO A 295 0.39 -25.09 -13.99
CA PRO A 295 -0.77 -25.79 -14.51
C PRO A 295 -1.89 -24.85 -14.97
N ALA A 296 -2.13 -23.74 -14.26
CA ALA A 296 -3.13 -22.75 -14.65
C ALA A 296 -2.81 -22.07 -15.98
N ALA A 297 -1.52 -21.88 -16.32
CA ALA A 297 -1.11 -21.36 -17.62
C ALA A 297 -1.51 -22.31 -18.76
N TYR A 298 -1.35 -23.63 -18.58
CA TYR A 298 -1.83 -24.61 -19.54
C TYR A 298 -3.36 -24.60 -19.65
N THR A 299 -4.08 -24.58 -18.54
CA THR A 299 -5.55 -24.46 -18.52
C THR A 299 -6.02 -23.22 -19.27
N SER A 300 -5.29 -22.09 -19.16
CA SER A 300 -5.65 -20.85 -19.87
C SER A 300 -5.56 -20.97 -21.40
N THR A 301 -4.81 -21.92 -21.96
CA THR A 301 -4.74 -22.16 -23.41
C THR A 301 -6.00 -22.86 -23.95
N GLN A 302 -6.87 -23.41 -23.09
CA GLN A 302 -8.09 -24.13 -23.44
C GLN A 302 -9.33 -23.23 -23.47
N ASP A 303 -9.17 -21.96 -23.85
CA ASP A 303 -10.23 -20.95 -23.86
C ASP A 303 -10.80 -20.64 -22.46
N LYS A 304 -10.00 -20.90 -21.42
CA LYS A 304 -10.31 -20.57 -20.02
C LYS A 304 -9.59 -19.31 -19.60
N ARG A 305 -10.22 -18.51 -18.74
CA ARG A 305 -9.60 -17.35 -18.07
C ARG A 305 -9.39 -17.66 -16.60
N ILE A 306 -8.19 -17.47 -16.13
CA ILE A 306 -7.82 -17.77 -14.74
C ILE A 306 -7.86 -16.51 -13.91
N VAL A 307 -8.81 -16.43 -12.98
CA VAL A 307 -8.88 -15.37 -11.99
C VAL A 307 -8.07 -15.77 -10.77
N ILE A 308 -7.07 -14.97 -10.40
CA ILE A 308 -6.25 -15.22 -9.22
C ILE A 308 -6.52 -14.10 -8.20
N SER A 309 -7.01 -14.50 -7.04
CA SER A 309 -7.30 -13.58 -5.94
C SER A 309 -6.28 -13.75 -4.83
N THR A 310 -5.59 -12.67 -4.48
CA THR A 310 -4.59 -12.63 -3.40
C THR A 310 -5.05 -11.78 -2.22
N ALA A 311 -4.35 -11.82 -1.09
CA ALA A 311 -4.79 -11.09 0.10
C ALA A 311 -4.56 -9.57 0.01
N THR A 312 -3.53 -9.09 -0.72
CA THR A 312 -3.11 -7.69 -0.73
C THR A 312 -2.71 -7.19 -2.12
N THR A 313 -2.74 -5.86 -2.32
CA THR A 313 -2.25 -5.22 -3.55
C THR A 313 -0.75 -5.44 -3.78
N ALA A 314 0.04 -5.56 -2.71
CA ALA A 314 1.46 -5.87 -2.82
C ALA A 314 1.71 -7.27 -3.40
N LEU A 315 0.93 -8.27 -2.96
CA LEU A 315 0.98 -9.62 -3.52
C LEU A 315 0.50 -9.67 -4.97
N GLN A 316 -0.49 -8.85 -5.36
CA GLN A 316 -0.89 -8.72 -6.78
C GLN A 316 0.29 -8.27 -7.66
N ALA A 317 1.01 -7.23 -7.22
CA ALA A 317 2.16 -6.70 -7.96
C ALA A 317 3.29 -7.73 -8.06
N GLN A 318 3.60 -8.41 -6.95
CA GLN A 318 4.62 -9.46 -6.91
C GLN A 318 4.26 -10.62 -7.86
N LEU A 319 3.00 -11.05 -7.85
CA LEU A 319 2.52 -12.13 -8.73
C LEU A 319 2.60 -11.75 -10.21
N ALA A 320 2.22 -10.51 -10.55
CA ALA A 320 2.33 -10.01 -11.92
C ALA A 320 3.79 -9.95 -12.39
N GLU A 321 4.70 -9.51 -11.53
CA GLU A 321 6.14 -9.47 -11.79
C GLU A 321 6.72 -10.88 -11.96
N GLU A 322 6.34 -11.83 -11.12
CA GLU A 322 6.78 -13.22 -11.21
C GLU A 322 6.33 -13.88 -12.53
N ILE A 323 5.09 -13.61 -12.95
CA ILE A 323 4.61 -14.09 -14.26
C ILE A 323 5.42 -13.47 -15.41
N ASP A 324 5.67 -12.17 -15.35
CA ASP A 324 6.40 -11.44 -16.39
C ASP A 324 7.86 -11.88 -16.52
N LEU A 325 8.54 -12.07 -15.40
CA LEU A 325 9.97 -12.41 -15.38
C LEU A 325 10.26 -13.91 -15.55
N THR A 326 9.43 -14.76 -14.94
CA THR A 326 9.71 -16.19 -14.84
C THR A 326 8.93 -17.00 -15.87
N LEU A 327 7.61 -16.80 -15.94
CA LEU A 327 6.74 -17.67 -16.74
C LEU A 327 6.76 -17.36 -18.23
N LYS A 328 6.90 -16.11 -18.64
CA LYS A 328 6.95 -15.75 -20.07
C LYS A 328 8.08 -16.43 -20.83
N ASN A 329 9.17 -16.75 -20.13
CA ASN A 329 10.31 -17.44 -20.73
C ASN A 329 10.24 -18.98 -20.63
N LEU A 330 9.28 -19.48 -19.85
CA LEU A 330 9.11 -20.93 -19.61
C LEU A 330 8.23 -21.59 -20.67
N PHE A 331 7.26 -20.86 -21.21
CA PHE A 331 6.24 -21.41 -22.09
C PHE A 331 6.50 -21.10 -23.56
N PRO A 332 6.08 -22.01 -24.47
CA PRO A 332 6.13 -21.77 -25.92
C PRO A 332 4.97 -20.85 -26.40
N PHE A 333 4.18 -20.29 -25.48
CA PHE A 333 3.03 -19.43 -25.76
C PHE A 333 3.05 -18.17 -24.90
N ASP A 334 2.42 -17.11 -25.41
CA ASP A 334 2.30 -15.85 -24.68
C ASP A 334 1.21 -15.93 -23.61
N LEU A 335 1.47 -15.29 -22.46
CA LEU A 335 0.50 -15.09 -21.39
C LEU A 335 0.11 -13.61 -21.29
N ASP A 336 -1.17 -13.33 -21.48
CA ASP A 336 -1.72 -12.00 -21.27
C ASP A 336 -2.24 -11.86 -19.85
N VAL A 337 -1.67 -10.90 -19.12
CA VAL A 337 -1.95 -10.69 -17.70
C VAL A 337 -2.58 -9.33 -17.50
N VAL A 338 -3.69 -9.29 -16.78
CA VAL A 338 -4.36 -8.06 -16.35
C VAL A 338 -4.44 -8.03 -14.84
N VAL A 339 -4.01 -6.92 -14.24
CA VAL A 339 -4.13 -6.68 -12.80
C VAL A 339 -5.28 -5.73 -12.55
N LEU A 340 -6.30 -6.19 -11.81
CA LEU A 340 -7.47 -5.40 -11.49
C LEU A 340 -7.39 -4.88 -10.05
N LYS A 341 -7.53 -3.57 -9.90
CA LYS A 341 -7.58 -2.86 -8.62
C LYS A 341 -8.81 -1.96 -8.56
N GLY A 342 -9.13 -1.45 -7.40
CA GLY A 342 -10.22 -0.48 -7.26
C GLY A 342 -10.01 0.77 -8.12
N ASN A 343 -11.08 1.41 -8.55
CA ASN A 343 -11.06 2.53 -9.50
C ASN A 343 -10.05 3.64 -9.12
N ARG A 344 -9.97 3.98 -7.85
CA ARG A 344 -9.07 5.04 -7.32
C ARG A 344 -7.58 4.74 -7.48
N HIS A 345 -7.21 3.53 -7.87
CA HIS A 345 -5.82 3.21 -8.18
C HIS A 345 -5.42 3.69 -9.58
N TYR A 346 -6.38 3.99 -10.44
CA TYR A 346 -6.12 4.40 -11.83
C TYR A 346 -6.23 5.90 -12.01
N ILE A 347 -5.37 6.44 -12.89
CA ILE A 347 -5.46 7.83 -13.30
C ILE A 347 -6.61 8.01 -14.28
N ASP A 348 -7.42 9.05 -14.04
CA ASP A 348 -8.38 9.58 -15.00
C ASP A 348 -7.68 10.64 -15.86
N LEU A 349 -7.43 10.33 -17.12
CA LEU A 349 -6.66 11.18 -18.03
C LEU A 349 -7.36 12.52 -18.32
N ASP A 350 -8.68 12.53 -18.39
CA ASP A 350 -9.46 13.75 -18.64
C ASP A 350 -9.38 14.69 -17.42
N LYS A 351 -9.53 14.16 -16.22
CA LYS A 351 -9.35 14.90 -14.97
C LYS A 351 -7.91 15.40 -14.82
N PHE A 352 -6.92 14.56 -15.12
CA PHE A 352 -5.52 14.95 -15.07
C PHE A 352 -5.22 16.08 -16.06
N TRP A 353 -5.64 15.97 -17.31
CA TRP A 353 -5.48 17.03 -18.32
C TRP A 353 -6.10 18.35 -17.86
N ARG A 354 -7.32 18.34 -17.32
CA ARG A 354 -7.96 19.54 -16.77
C ARG A 354 -7.18 20.11 -15.59
N SER A 355 -6.58 19.26 -14.76
CA SER A 355 -5.80 19.69 -13.59
C SER A 355 -4.56 20.51 -13.97
N LEU A 356 -3.99 20.33 -15.16
CA LEU A 356 -2.82 21.10 -15.62
C LEU A 356 -3.12 22.60 -15.75
N LYS A 357 -4.37 22.97 -15.98
CA LYS A 357 -4.84 24.35 -16.13
C LYS A 357 -5.25 24.99 -14.79
N GLN A 358 -5.30 24.23 -13.70
CA GLN A 358 -5.72 24.70 -12.39
C GLN A 358 -4.51 25.15 -11.55
N PRO A 359 -4.69 26.10 -10.61
CA PRO A 359 -3.62 26.48 -9.69
C PRO A 359 -3.39 25.38 -8.64
N TYR A 360 -2.14 24.99 -8.44
CA TYR A 360 -1.71 24.04 -7.42
C TYR A 360 -0.46 24.54 -6.70
N ASN A 361 -0.22 24.03 -5.50
CA ASN A 361 1.00 24.29 -4.76
C ASN A 361 2.23 23.64 -5.43
N LYS A 362 3.44 23.99 -4.96
CA LYS A 362 4.70 23.53 -5.57
C LYS A 362 4.83 22.00 -5.58
N ASN A 363 4.38 21.30 -4.53
CA ASN A 363 4.48 19.84 -4.44
C ASN A 363 3.55 19.16 -5.45
N SER A 364 2.29 19.62 -5.55
CA SER A 364 1.34 19.13 -6.55
C SER A 364 1.82 19.42 -7.99
N ARG A 365 2.46 20.56 -8.25
CA ARG A 365 3.08 20.86 -9.56
C ARG A 365 4.21 19.89 -9.89
N LEU A 366 5.09 19.63 -8.93
CA LEU A 366 6.14 18.62 -9.09
C LEU A 366 5.55 17.23 -9.38
N LEU A 367 4.47 16.87 -8.67
CA LEU A 367 3.75 15.61 -8.92
C LEU A 367 3.12 15.60 -10.32
N GLN A 368 2.53 16.70 -10.82
CA GLN A 368 2.03 16.79 -12.19
C GLN A 368 3.16 16.56 -13.21
N MET A 369 4.32 17.17 -13.03
CA MET A 369 5.48 16.97 -13.92
C MET A 369 5.95 15.51 -13.89
N ARG A 370 5.97 14.89 -12.72
CA ARG A 370 6.28 13.47 -12.55
C ARG A 370 5.28 12.58 -13.30
N LEU A 371 3.98 12.86 -13.19
CA LEU A 371 2.91 12.12 -13.88
C LEU A 371 3.03 12.24 -15.41
N ILE A 372 3.36 13.41 -15.94
CA ILE A 372 3.55 13.63 -17.37
C ILE A 372 4.64 12.69 -17.93
N VAL A 373 5.77 12.57 -17.24
CA VAL A 373 6.85 11.68 -17.66
C VAL A 373 6.46 10.21 -17.46
N TRP A 374 5.72 9.90 -16.39
CA TRP A 374 5.24 8.55 -16.13
C TRP A 374 4.27 8.06 -17.21
N LEU A 375 3.40 8.91 -17.74
CA LEU A 375 2.47 8.56 -18.83
C LEU A 375 3.19 8.08 -20.11
N LEU A 376 4.46 8.42 -20.31
CA LEU A 376 5.25 7.94 -21.45
C LEU A 376 5.66 6.46 -21.34
N GLN A 377 5.51 5.85 -20.16
CA GLN A 377 6.01 4.50 -19.87
C GLN A 377 4.96 3.57 -19.25
N THR A 378 3.93 4.10 -18.57
CA THR A 378 2.89 3.25 -17.96
C THR A 378 2.05 2.57 -19.03
N LYS A 379 1.76 1.28 -18.80
CA LYS A 379 0.84 0.48 -19.62
C LYS A 379 -0.53 0.37 -18.98
N THR A 380 -0.60 0.51 -17.67
CA THR A 380 -1.78 0.21 -16.85
C THR A 380 -2.50 1.44 -16.35
N GLY A 381 -1.80 2.59 -16.25
CA GLY A 381 -2.31 3.80 -15.60
C GLY A 381 -2.48 3.65 -14.09
N ASP A 382 -1.86 2.63 -13.48
CA ASP A 382 -1.93 2.36 -12.04
C ASP A 382 -1.02 3.30 -11.26
N LEU A 383 -1.60 4.20 -10.49
CA LEU A 383 -0.90 5.18 -9.67
C LEU A 383 0.04 4.57 -8.61
N ASP A 384 -0.12 3.26 -8.27
CA ASP A 384 0.80 2.57 -7.36
C ASP A 384 2.19 2.36 -8.00
N GLU A 385 2.30 2.39 -9.34
CA GLU A 385 3.59 2.34 -10.04
C GLU A 385 4.54 3.49 -9.62
N LEU A 386 3.98 4.61 -9.16
CA LEU A 386 4.74 5.75 -8.65
C LEU A 386 5.46 5.46 -7.33
N ARG A 387 5.10 4.37 -6.63
CA ARG A 387 5.70 3.92 -5.36
C ARG A 387 5.79 5.01 -4.30
N LEU A 388 4.77 5.86 -4.22
CA LEU A 388 4.68 6.95 -3.25
C LEU A 388 4.45 6.41 -1.84
N THR A 389 5.03 7.05 -0.86
CA THR A 389 4.82 6.70 0.56
C THR A 389 3.42 7.06 1.06
N THR A 390 2.83 8.11 0.51
CA THR A 390 1.45 8.55 0.83
C THR A 390 0.78 9.15 -0.39
N ARG A 391 -0.54 9.11 -0.45
CA ARG A 391 -1.38 9.78 -1.45
C ARG A 391 -2.17 10.96 -0.84
N GLN A 392 -1.56 11.69 0.08
CA GLN A 392 -2.20 12.81 0.76
C GLN A 392 -2.17 14.13 -0.05
N ASP A 393 -1.46 14.17 -1.18
CA ASP A 393 -1.46 15.36 -2.03
C ASP A 393 -2.87 15.62 -2.58
N PRO A 394 -3.39 16.86 -2.50
CA PRO A 394 -4.74 17.21 -2.98
C PRO A 394 -4.97 16.89 -4.47
N LEU A 395 -3.92 16.79 -5.27
CA LEU A 395 -4.02 16.43 -6.68
C LEU A 395 -4.65 15.05 -6.87
N PHE A 396 -4.37 14.06 -6.01
CA PHE A 396 -4.92 12.70 -6.15
C PHE A 396 -6.44 12.68 -6.12
N ALA A 397 -7.08 13.42 -5.21
CA ALA A 397 -8.53 13.53 -5.16
C ALA A 397 -9.15 14.03 -6.46
N ASN A 398 -8.37 14.79 -7.26
CA ASN A 398 -8.82 15.38 -8.51
C ASN A 398 -8.43 14.59 -9.76
N ILE A 399 -7.57 13.57 -9.66
CA ILE A 399 -7.10 12.80 -10.82
C ILE A 399 -7.41 11.30 -10.71
N GLU A 400 -7.81 10.83 -9.53
CA GLU A 400 -8.24 9.43 -9.34
C GLU A 400 -9.51 9.15 -10.13
N HIS A 401 -9.59 7.95 -10.70
CA HIS A 401 -10.74 7.50 -11.46
C HIS A 401 -11.91 7.17 -10.52
N THR A 402 -13.12 7.61 -10.87
CA THR A 402 -14.33 7.36 -10.08
C THR A 402 -15.19 6.21 -10.59
N GLY A 403 -14.81 5.58 -11.70
CA GLY A 403 -15.53 4.46 -12.32
C GLY A 403 -15.87 4.73 -13.78
N LEU A 404 -16.20 3.68 -14.52
CA LEU A 404 -16.52 3.80 -15.96
C LEU A 404 -17.78 4.61 -16.23
N ASP A 405 -18.73 4.63 -15.31
CA ASP A 405 -19.98 5.40 -15.43
C ASP A 405 -19.71 6.92 -15.46
N SER A 406 -18.59 7.35 -14.90
CA SER A 406 -18.18 8.76 -14.93
C SER A 406 -17.43 9.16 -16.21
N LEU A 407 -17.08 8.19 -17.05
CA LEU A 407 -16.29 8.40 -18.25
C LEU A 407 -17.18 8.80 -19.43
N GLU A 408 -17.06 10.05 -19.88
CA GLU A 408 -17.85 10.53 -21.00
C GLU A 408 -17.37 9.97 -22.34
N PRO A 409 -18.27 9.37 -23.16
CA PRO A 409 -17.92 8.90 -24.50
C PRO A 409 -17.37 9.99 -25.44
N THR A 410 -17.66 11.23 -25.14
CA THR A 410 -17.25 12.43 -25.87
C THR A 410 -15.88 12.98 -25.43
N SER A 411 -15.31 12.48 -24.32
CA SER A 411 -13.94 12.85 -23.91
C SER A 411 -12.91 12.43 -24.96
N PRO A 412 -11.90 13.28 -25.28
CA PRO A 412 -10.82 12.90 -26.18
C PRO A 412 -10.04 11.68 -25.65
N PHE A 413 -10.08 11.43 -24.34
CA PHE A 413 -9.38 10.34 -23.66
C PHE A 413 -10.19 9.06 -23.57
N TYR A 414 -11.49 9.05 -23.92
CA TYR A 414 -12.39 7.90 -23.77
C TYR A 414 -11.84 6.58 -24.31
N ARG A 415 -11.17 6.63 -25.50
CA ARG A 415 -10.65 5.41 -26.15
C ARG A 415 -9.36 4.88 -25.55
N VAL A 416 -8.67 5.70 -24.79
CA VAL A 416 -7.35 5.40 -24.18
C VAL A 416 -7.38 5.41 -22.67
N ASP A 417 -8.56 5.59 -22.08
CA ASP A 417 -8.72 5.53 -20.64
C ASP A 417 -8.30 4.18 -20.09
N TYR A 418 -7.43 4.19 -19.10
CA TYR A 418 -6.79 2.97 -18.59
C TYR A 418 -7.78 2.02 -17.92
N LEU A 419 -8.78 2.52 -17.20
CA LEU A 419 -9.78 1.66 -16.57
C LEU A 419 -10.61 0.93 -17.64
N ARG A 420 -11.00 1.64 -18.69
CA ARG A 420 -11.69 1.06 -19.83
C ARG A 420 -10.83 0.05 -20.60
N LEU A 421 -9.54 0.37 -20.78
CA LEU A 421 -8.61 -0.56 -21.45
C LEU A 421 -8.42 -1.84 -20.65
N ASN A 422 -8.38 -1.76 -19.31
CA ASN A 422 -8.30 -2.93 -18.44
C ASN A 422 -9.56 -3.79 -18.53
N GLU A 423 -10.76 -3.20 -18.65
CA GLU A 423 -12.00 -3.97 -18.86
C GLU A 423 -12.00 -4.71 -20.21
N ILE A 424 -11.49 -4.08 -21.26
CA ILE A 424 -11.34 -4.74 -22.56
C ILE A 424 -10.29 -5.84 -22.49
N ALA A 425 -9.16 -5.59 -21.83
CA ALA A 425 -8.10 -6.57 -21.69
C ALA A 425 -8.54 -7.79 -20.86
N LYS A 426 -9.41 -7.60 -19.86
CA LYS A 426 -9.98 -8.66 -19.02
C LYS A 426 -10.71 -9.72 -19.85
N GLU A 427 -11.33 -9.35 -20.95
CA GLU A 427 -12.07 -10.28 -21.81
C GLU A 427 -11.15 -11.26 -22.56
N ASN A 428 -9.90 -10.86 -22.80
CA ASN A 428 -8.92 -11.64 -23.55
C ASN A 428 -7.74 -12.17 -22.71
N ALA A 429 -7.70 -11.83 -21.41
CA ALA A 429 -6.59 -12.20 -20.54
C ALA A 429 -6.51 -13.71 -20.29
N SER A 430 -5.27 -14.24 -20.25
CA SER A 430 -4.99 -15.57 -19.72
C SER A 430 -5.12 -15.58 -18.21
N PHE A 431 -4.54 -14.56 -17.55
CA PHE A 431 -4.61 -14.34 -16.11
C PHE A 431 -5.23 -13.00 -15.75
N ILE A 432 -6.20 -13.03 -14.84
CA ILE A 432 -6.83 -11.86 -14.23
C ILE A 432 -6.42 -11.85 -12.76
N ILE A 433 -5.48 -11.01 -12.39
CA ILE A 433 -4.97 -10.93 -11.02
C ILE A 433 -5.75 -9.86 -10.27
N THR A 434 -6.29 -10.23 -9.11
CA THR A 434 -7.04 -9.33 -8.25
C THR A 434 -6.74 -9.59 -6.78
N ASN A 435 -7.20 -8.74 -5.87
CA ASN A 435 -7.20 -9.05 -4.43
C ASN A 435 -8.59 -9.49 -3.97
N HIS A 436 -8.64 -10.07 -2.76
CA HIS A 436 -9.90 -10.55 -2.20
C HIS A 436 -10.96 -9.44 -2.13
N ALA A 437 -10.56 -8.22 -1.76
CA ALA A 437 -11.48 -7.09 -1.67
C ALA A 437 -12.13 -6.75 -3.02
N TYR A 438 -11.33 -6.69 -4.09
CA TYR A 438 -11.83 -6.44 -5.44
C TYR A 438 -12.74 -7.57 -5.90
N LEU A 439 -12.31 -8.84 -5.75
CA LEU A 439 -13.11 -10.01 -6.12
C LEU A 439 -14.50 -9.94 -5.46
N LEU A 440 -14.56 -9.59 -4.18
CA LEU A 440 -15.81 -9.55 -3.41
C LEU A 440 -16.73 -8.39 -3.81
N THR A 441 -16.16 -7.22 -4.03
CA THR A 441 -16.95 -6.02 -4.38
C THR A 441 -17.40 -6.01 -5.84
N HIS A 442 -16.65 -6.67 -6.74
CA HIS A 442 -16.88 -6.72 -8.17
C HIS A 442 -17.27 -8.13 -8.67
N ALA A 443 -17.78 -8.99 -7.79
CA ALA A 443 -18.15 -10.35 -8.15
C ALA A 443 -19.17 -10.42 -9.31
N ALA A 444 -20.03 -9.41 -9.43
CA ALA A 444 -21.03 -9.30 -10.52
C ALA A 444 -20.40 -9.02 -11.90
N ASP A 445 -19.18 -8.49 -11.94
CA ASP A 445 -18.48 -8.11 -13.18
C ASP A 445 -17.77 -9.30 -13.82
N PHE A 446 -17.61 -10.41 -13.08
CA PHE A 446 -17.12 -11.67 -13.61
C PHE A 446 -18.26 -12.42 -14.32
N LYS A 447 -18.23 -12.38 -15.65
CA LYS A 447 -19.26 -12.97 -16.51
C LYS A 447 -18.62 -13.94 -17.52
N GLY A 448 -19.29 -15.04 -17.80
CA GLY A 448 -18.84 -16.10 -18.70
C GLY A 448 -18.84 -17.45 -18.00
N ASN A 449 -18.79 -18.52 -18.80
CA ASN A 449 -18.71 -19.90 -18.31
C ASN A 449 -17.29 -20.46 -18.43
N ASP A 450 -16.34 -19.57 -18.72
CA ASP A 450 -14.93 -19.85 -19.01
C ASP A 450 -13.99 -19.42 -17.89
N LEU A 451 -14.52 -19.13 -16.70
CA LEU A 451 -13.77 -18.57 -15.59
C LEU A 451 -13.41 -19.64 -14.57
N GLU A 452 -12.13 -19.73 -14.27
CA GLU A 452 -11.55 -20.50 -13.16
C GLU A 452 -11.06 -19.57 -12.05
N LEU A 453 -11.19 -19.97 -10.80
CA LEU A 453 -10.76 -19.15 -9.67
C LEU A 453 -9.68 -19.84 -8.86
N ILE A 454 -8.60 -19.12 -8.62
CA ILE A 454 -7.56 -19.47 -7.65
C ILE A 454 -7.58 -18.44 -6.51
N VAL A 455 -7.82 -18.91 -5.29
CA VAL A 455 -7.78 -18.07 -4.08
C VAL A 455 -6.48 -18.37 -3.34
N ASP A 456 -5.50 -17.51 -3.50
CA ASP A 456 -4.23 -17.61 -2.77
C ASP A 456 -4.35 -16.94 -1.39
N GLU A 457 -3.70 -17.52 -0.37
CA GLU A 457 -3.86 -17.15 1.04
C GLU A 457 -5.35 -17.17 1.47
N ALA A 458 -6.05 -18.26 1.11
CA ALA A 458 -7.50 -18.43 1.23
C ALA A 458 -8.03 -18.27 2.68
N GLN A 459 -7.18 -18.46 3.71
CA GLN A 459 -7.55 -18.20 5.10
C GLN A 459 -7.93 -16.74 5.37
N ASN A 460 -7.50 -15.80 4.49
CA ASN A 460 -7.81 -14.38 4.63
C ASN A 460 -9.14 -13.99 3.98
N LEU A 461 -9.70 -14.88 3.13
CA LEU A 461 -10.92 -14.58 2.38
C LEU A 461 -12.15 -14.31 3.27
N PRO A 462 -12.43 -15.10 4.34
CA PRO A 462 -13.57 -14.83 5.22
C PRO A 462 -13.49 -13.47 5.92
N ALA A 463 -12.30 -13.07 6.38
CA ALA A 463 -12.08 -11.77 7.00
C ALA A 463 -12.22 -10.63 5.96
N ALA A 464 -11.78 -10.87 4.72
CA ALA A 464 -11.95 -9.94 3.62
C ALA A 464 -13.44 -9.71 3.29
N VAL A 465 -14.29 -10.74 3.34
CA VAL A 465 -15.75 -10.59 3.15
C VAL A 465 -16.31 -9.61 4.17
N ALA A 466 -16.08 -9.85 5.45
CA ALA A 466 -16.61 -9.02 6.53
C ALA A 466 -16.22 -7.54 6.37
N LYS A 467 -15.00 -7.29 5.91
CA LYS A 467 -14.45 -5.94 5.72
C LYS A 467 -14.89 -5.28 4.39
N SER A 468 -14.83 -6.01 3.29
CA SER A 468 -15.01 -5.43 1.94
C SER A 468 -16.47 -5.25 1.56
N VAL A 469 -17.36 -6.05 2.15
CA VAL A 469 -18.81 -5.97 1.92
C VAL A 469 -19.50 -5.10 2.97
N GLN A 470 -18.74 -4.61 3.93
CA GLN A 470 -19.24 -3.66 4.92
C GLN A 470 -19.63 -2.36 4.25
N GLN A 471 -20.82 -1.88 4.58
CA GLN A 471 -21.35 -0.61 4.14
C GLN A 471 -21.52 0.29 5.35
N VAL A 472 -21.16 1.55 5.20
CA VAL A 472 -21.19 2.53 6.29
C VAL A 472 -21.91 3.79 5.80
N LEU A 473 -23.02 4.14 6.45
CA LEU A 473 -23.68 5.41 6.29
C LEU A 473 -23.23 6.34 7.42
N ASP A 474 -22.41 7.34 7.10
CA ASP A 474 -21.98 8.38 8.04
C ASP A 474 -22.95 9.57 7.95
N PHE A 475 -23.78 9.76 8.96
CA PHE A 475 -24.80 10.83 8.97
C PHE A 475 -24.15 12.22 9.02
N ASP A 476 -23.02 12.35 9.67
CA ASP A 476 -22.34 13.64 9.84
C ASP A 476 -21.58 14.01 8.57
N GLU A 477 -21.02 13.04 7.85
CA GLU A 477 -20.42 13.27 6.53
C GLU A 477 -21.45 13.76 5.52
N VAL A 478 -22.62 13.10 5.47
CA VAL A 478 -23.74 13.55 4.62
C VAL A 478 -24.14 14.98 4.95
N LYS A 479 -24.26 15.31 6.23
CA LYS A 479 -24.58 16.67 6.70
C LYS A 479 -23.55 17.69 6.22
N ILE A 480 -22.26 17.43 6.46
CA ILE A 480 -21.16 18.33 6.06
C ILE A 480 -21.16 18.59 4.55
N LEU A 481 -21.41 17.55 3.75
CA LEU A 481 -21.46 17.66 2.29
C LEU A 481 -22.68 18.49 1.84
N CYS A 482 -23.85 18.23 2.41
CA CYS A 482 -25.06 19.01 2.12
C CYS A 482 -24.89 20.49 2.50
N ASP A 483 -24.39 20.79 3.70
CA ASP A 483 -24.10 22.16 4.15
C ASP A 483 -23.11 22.86 3.20
N SER A 484 -22.03 22.18 2.84
CA SER A 484 -21.03 22.73 1.92
C SER A 484 -21.59 23.05 0.54
N MET A 485 -22.51 22.23 0.04
CA MET A 485 -23.15 22.43 -1.25
C MET A 485 -24.20 23.56 -1.16
N LEU A 486 -25.00 23.62 -0.07
CA LEU A 486 -25.97 24.70 0.17
C LEU A 486 -25.26 26.04 0.26
N VAL A 487 -24.18 26.16 1.04
CA VAL A 487 -23.38 27.39 1.13
C VAL A 487 -22.88 27.83 -0.25
N LYS A 488 -22.41 26.88 -1.08
CA LYS A 488 -21.99 27.20 -2.45
C LYS A 488 -23.16 27.69 -3.30
N MET A 489 -24.31 27.05 -3.24
CA MET A 489 -25.49 27.46 -4.04
C MET A 489 -26.01 28.87 -3.66
N GLU A 490 -25.89 29.24 -2.39
CA GLU A 490 -26.33 30.52 -1.85
C GLU A 490 -25.27 31.63 -1.90
N SER A 491 -23.99 31.26 -2.16
CA SER A 491 -22.85 32.22 -2.20
C SER A 491 -22.95 33.13 -3.42
N GLN A 492 -22.66 34.45 -3.21
CA GLN A 492 -22.58 35.49 -4.27
C GLN A 492 -21.17 36.09 -4.40
N ILE A 493 -20.15 35.51 -3.79
CA ILE A 493 -18.84 36.17 -3.60
C ILE A 493 -18.00 36.24 -4.88
N SER A 494 -17.96 35.23 -5.71
CA SER A 494 -17.14 35.22 -6.94
C SER A 494 -17.86 34.67 -8.15
N PHE A 495 -18.80 33.80 -7.95
CA PHE A 495 -19.71 33.21 -8.93
C PHE A 495 -20.98 32.80 -8.23
N SER A 496 -22.13 32.96 -8.90
CA SER A 496 -23.42 32.53 -8.34
C SER A 496 -24.17 31.61 -9.29
N PHE A 497 -24.99 30.73 -8.75
CA PHE A 497 -25.93 29.94 -9.55
C PHE A 497 -26.96 30.82 -10.28
N GLU A 498 -27.18 32.07 -9.85
CA GLU A 498 -28.00 33.06 -10.58
C GLU A 498 -27.41 33.41 -11.93
N GLN A 499 -26.06 33.50 -12.05
CA GLN A 499 -25.38 33.72 -13.32
C GLN A 499 -25.61 32.56 -14.30
N LEU A 500 -25.68 31.32 -13.83
CA LEU A 500 -26.07 30.18 -14.67
C LEU A 500 -27.50 30.30 -15.19
N ILE A 501 -28.37 30.86 -14.36
CA ILE A 501 -29.76 31.12 -14.77
C ILE A 501 -29.82 32.23 -15.83
N GLU A 502 -29.05 33.29 -15.63
CA GLU A 502 -28.96 34.40 -16.59
C GLU A 502 -28.39 33.95 -17.95
N GLN A 503 -27.40 33.04 -17.90
CA GLN A 503 -26.80 32.44 -19.11
C GLN A 503 -27.70 31.34 -19.73
N SER A 504 -28.88 31.11 -19.20
CA SER A 504 -29.83 30.06 -19.64
C SER A 504 -29.28 28.63 -19.58
N LEU A 505 -28.26 28.41 -18.77
CA LEU A 505 -27.64 27.10 -18.50
C LEU A 505 -28.41 26.32 -17.42
N LEU A 506 -29.13 27.02 -16.57
CA LEU A 506 -29.99 26.47 -15.52
C LEU A 506 -31.30 27.24 -15.48
N THR A 507 -32.43 26.57 -15.31
CA THR A 507 -33.72 27.26 -15.11
C THR A 507 -33.96 27.52 -13.62
N LYS A 508 -34.71 28.58 -13.28
CA LYS A 508 -35.11 28.85 -11.89
C LYS A 508 -35.80 27.65 -11.24
N LYS A 509 -36.62 26.91 -11.98
CA LYS A 509 -37.33 25.72 -11.50
C LYS A 509 -36.33 24.61 -11.09
N GLN A 510 -35.31 24.38 -11.89
CA GLN A 510 -34.27 23.36 -11.61
C GLN A 510 -33.40 23.77 -10.42
N TYR A 511 -33.01 25.04 -10.34
CA TYR A 511 -32.29 25.58 -9.19
C TYR A 511 -33.05 25.35 -7.89
N HIS A 512 -34.34 25.75 -7.85
CA HIS A 512 -35.17 25.56 -6.67
C HIS A 512 -35.44 24.08 -6.36
N ALA A 513 -35.53 23.22 -7.35
CA ALA A 513 -35.65 21.78 -7.14
C ALA A 513 -34.39 21.20 -6.48
N LEU A 514 -33.21 21.51 -7.02
CA LEU A 514 -31.93 21.08 -6.47
C LEU A 514 -31.74 21.60 -5.04
N LEU A 515 -32.00 22.87 -4.80
CA LEU A 515 -31.92 23.50 -3.49
C LEU A 515 -32.82 22.82 -2.48
N LYS A 516 -34.07 22.58 -2.86
CA LYS A 516 -35.07 21.91 -2.01
C LYS A 516 -34.66 20.48 -1.66
N ASP A 517 -34.17 19.72 -2.65
CA ASP A 517 -33.76 18.35 -2.43
C ASP A 517 -32.56 18.29 -1.47
N LEU A 518 -31.58 19.17 -1.63
CA LEU A 518 -30.45 19.28 -0.69
C LEU A 518 -30.88 19.71 0.72
N GLN A 519 -31.80 20.66 0.85
CA GLN A 519 -32.34 21.07 2.14
C GLN A 519 -33.10 19.95 2.85
N VAL A 520 -33.85 19.13 2.10
CA VAL A 520 -34.53 17.94 2.65
C VAL A 520 -33.50 16.90 3.11
N LEU A 521 -32.47 16.62 2.30
CA LEU A 521 -31.40 15.70 2.68
C LEU A 521 -30.71 16.18 3.94
N ASP A 522 -30.35 17.45 4.00
CA ASP A 522 -29.70 18.07 5.13
C ASP A 522 -30.51 17.95 6.44
N HIS A 523 -31.74 18.42 6.41
CA HIS A 523 -32.59 18.51 7.60
C HIS A 523 -33.10 17.15 8.06
N ASP A 524 -33.69 16.36 7.15
CA ASP A 524 -34.36 15.11 7.52
C ASP A 524 -33.36 14.01 7.89
N MET A 525 -32.12 14.02 7.29
CA MET A 525 -31.04 13.14 7.71
C MET A 525 -30.54 13.46 9.13
N TRP A 526 -30.48 14.74 9.47
CA TRP A 526 -30.11 15.16 10.81
C TRP A 526 -31.17 14.79 11.86
N ASP A 527 -32.44 14.91 11.54
CA ASP A 527 -33.55 14.48 12.39
C ASP A 527 -33.54 12.96 12.58
N LEU A 528 -33.27 12.21 11.51
CA LEU A 528 -33.17 10.75 11.58
C LEU A 528 -31.96 10.32 12.42
N ARG A 529 -30.82 11.01 12.30
CA ARG A 529 -29.66 10.82 13.16
C ARG A 529 -30.00 10.99 14.63
N ALA A 530 -30.72 12.05 14.97
CA ALA A 530 -31.15 12.32 16.34
C ALA A 530 -32.12 11.24 16.85
N ALA A 531 -32.98 10.70 15.99
CA ALA A 531 -33.89 9.61 16.33
C ALA A 531 -33.10 8.30 16.61
N PHE A 532 -32.08 7.98 15.81
CA PHE A 532 -31.18 6.84 16.06
C PHE A 532 -30.48 6.96 17.41
N ILE A 533 -29.91 8.13 17.74
CA ILE A 533 -29.28 8.38 19.02
C ILE A 533 -30.24 8.14 20.17
N ARG A 534 -31.44 8.76 20.12
CA ARG A 534 -32.47 8.65 21.18
C ARG A 534 -32.93 7.20 21.41
N ARG A 535 -33.05 6.42 20.31
CA ARG A 535 -33.63 5.07 20.36
C ARG A 535 -32.65 4.01 20.77
N PHE A 536 -31.39 4.09 20.30
CA PHE A 536 -30.45 2.97 20.36
C PHE A 536 -29.22 3.23 21.22
N LEU A 537 -28.73 4.47 21.31
CA LEU A 537 -27.49 4.75 22.00
C LEU A 537 -27.72 4.98 23.50
N ARG A 538 -27.02 4.19 24.31
CA ARG A 538 -26.87 4.44 25.75
C ARG A 538 -25.48 5.00 25.96
N PHE A 539 -25.38 6.28 26.28
CA PHE A 539 -24.10 6.92 26.53
C PHE A 539 -23.32 6.22 27.63
N ARG A 540 -22.12 5.73 27.31
CA ARG A 540 -21.09 5.36 28.27
C ARG A 540 -20.02 6.46 28.26
N GLN A 541 -19.52 6.81 29.41
CA GLN A 541 -18.40 7.75 29.51
C GLN A 541 -17.12 7.13 28.98
N ASN A 542 -16.42 7.85 28.11
CA ASN A 542 -15.10 7.62 27.51
C ASN A 542 -15.01 6.56 26.39
N GLY A 543 -14.88 7.02 25.13
CA GLY A 543 -14.41 6.26 23.98
C GLY A 543 -15.44 6.03 22.87
N ILE A 544 -15.02 5.30 21.83
CA ILE A 544 -15.90 4.89 20.72
C ILE A 544 -16.99 3.96 21.28
N THR A 545 -18.25 4.32 21.11
CA THR A 545 -19.39 3.49 21.49
C THR A 545 -19.88 2.74 20.25
N GLU A 546 -19.73 1.43 20.25
CA GLU A 546 -20.31 0.54 19.24
C GLU A 546 -21.52 -0.19 19.85
N GLN A 547 -22.67 -0.08 19.19
CA GLN A 547 -23.93 -0.69 19.66
C GLN A 547 -24.52 -1.59 18.57
N PRO A 548 -24.54 -2.92 18.77
CA PRO A 548 -25.25 -3.82 17.86
C PRO A 548 -26.74 -3.58 17.91
N LEU A 549 -27.38 -3.60 16.75
CA LEU A 549 -28.82 -3.44 16.64
C LEU A 549 -29.46 -4.81 16.43
N SER A 550 -30.45 -5.13 17.27
CA SER A 550 -31.27 -6.29 16.97
C SER A 550 -32.14 -6.00 15.77
N GLU A 551 -32.18 -6.89 14.81
CA GLU A 551 -32.92 -6.76 13.56
C GLU A 551 -34.39 -6.38 13.77
N LYS A 552 -35.07 -7.06 14.69
CA LYS A 552 -36.46 -6.76 15.05
C LYS A 552 -36.67 -5.31 15.51
N LYS A 553 -35.76 -4.79 16.36
CA LYS A 553 -35.84 -3.40 16.85
C LYS A 553 -35.51 -2.43 15.74
N PHE A 554 -34.58 -2.75 14.85
CA PHE A 554 -34.19 -1.93 13.72
C PHE A 554 -35.31 -1.83 12.70
N LEU A 555 -35.92 -2.95 12.29
CA LEU A 555 -37.09 -2.96 11.40
C LEU A 555 -38.27 -2.22 11.99
N GLY A 556 -38.53 -2.38 13.30
CA GLY A 556 -39.55 -1.62 14.02
C GLY A 556 -39.30 -0.11 13.92
N PHE A 557 -38.07 0.33 14.11
CA PHE A 557 -37.66 1.73 13.99
C PHE A 557 -37.86 2.25 12.56
N LEU A 558 -37.43 1.49 11.53
CA LEU A 558 -37.66 1.88 10.14
C LEU A 558 -39.13 2.02 9.77
N LYS A 559 -40.00 1.13 10.28
CA LYS A 559 -41.45 1.23 10.10
C LYS A 559 -42.04 2.49 10.76
N GLU A 560 -41.58 2.81 11.98
CA GLU A 560 -41.99 3.99 12.72
C GLU A 560 -41.59 5.31 12.00
N HIS A 561 -40.42 5.31 11.32
CA HIS A 561 -39.90 6.49 10.61
C HIS A 561 -40.03 6.41 9.08
N TYR A 562 -40.89 5.52 8.59
CA TYR A 562 -41.04 5.27 7.14
C TYR A 562 -41.32 6.55 6.33
N GLY A 563 -42.13 7.47 6.86
CA GLY A 563 -42.45 8.73 6.17
C GLY A 563 -41.24 9.61 5.92
N VAL A 564 -40.37 9.74 6.92
CA VAL A 564 -39.12 10.51 6.82
C VAL A 564 -38.14 9.82 5.87
N ILE A 565 -37.98 8.52 5.99
CA ILE A 565 -37.10 7.73 5.15
C ILE A 565 -37.50 7.82 3.67
N ASN A 566 -38.77 7.70 3.37
CA ASN A 566 -39.29 7.83 2.01
C ASN A 566 -39.12 9.27 1.45
N LYS A 567 -39.21 10.27 2.30
CA LYS A 567 -38.99 11.68 1.92
C LYS A 567 -37.51 11.90 1.56
N ILE A 568 -36.59 11.36 2.37
CA ILE A 568 -35.13 11.39 2.12
C ILE A 568 -34.81 10.66 0.81
N THR A 569 -35.36 9.46 0.58
CA THR A 569 -35.15 8.69 -0.65
C THR A 569 -35.57 9.46 -1.88
N ARG A 570 -36.79 10.07 -1.86
CA ARG A 570 -37.27 10.87 -2.98
C ARG A 570 -36.43 12.13 -3.24
N ALA A 571 -35.97 12.79 -2.19
CA ALA A 571 -35.09 13.93 -2.32
C ALA A 571 -33.73 13.55 -2.91
N TYR A 572 -33.19 12.40 -2.51
CA TYR A 572 -31.95 11.88 -3.09
C TYR A 572 -32.09 11.51 -4.56
N ASP A 573 -33.20 10.85 -4.95
CA ASP A 573 -33.48 10.54 -6.36
C ASP A 573 -33.65 11.83 -7.19
N GLY A 574 -34.33 12.83 -6.64
CA GLY A 574 -34.48 14.15 -7.26
C GLY A 574 -33.13 14.85 -7.44
N PHE A 575 -32.31 14.84 -6.40
CA PHE A 575 -30.93 15.36 -6.44
C PHE A 575 -30.10 14.68 -7.53
N LEU A 576 -30.07 13.35 -7.61
CA LEU A 576 -29.35 12.60 -8.64
C LEU A 576 -29.76 13.00 -10.06
N GLN A 577 -31.06 13.16 -10.32
CA GLN A 577 -31.58 13.58 -11.63
C GLN A 577 -31.09 14.99 -11.99
N GLN A 578 -31.20 15.95 -11.07
CA GLN A 578 -30.73 17.33 -11.29
C GLN A 578 -29.21 17.40 -11.47
N PHE A 579 -28.47 16.64 -10.67
CA PHE A 579 -27.02 16.58 -10.73
C PHE A 579 -26.53 16.04 -12.09
N ALA A 580 -27.05 14.90 -12.52
CA ALA A 580 -26.70 14.32 -13.82
C ALA A 580 -27.03 15.25 -14.98
N TRP A 581 -28.18 15.94 -14.91
CA TRP A 581 -28.55 16.94 -15.90
C TRP A 581 -27.59 18.13 -15.90
N LEU A 582 -27.27 18.70 -14.73
CA LEU A 582 -26.37 19.85 -14.59
C LEU A 582 -24.96 19.52 -15.12
N GLN A 583 -24.44 18.34 -14.83
CA GLN A 583 -23.16 17.85 -15.38
C GLN A 583 -23.20 17.87 -16.93
N LYS A 584 -24.26 17.30 -17.51
CA LYS A 584 -24.40 17.22 -18.98
C LYS A 584 -24.43 18.60 -19.63
N VAL A 585 -25.14 19.56 -19.03
CA VAL A 585 -25.22 20.92 -19.52
C VAL A 585 -23.86 21.62 -19.39
N PHE A 586 -23.19 21.49 -18.25
CA PHE A 586 -21.87 22.03 -17.98
C PHE A 586 -20.84 21.57 -18.99
N PHE A 587 -20.73 20.28 -19.23
CA PHE A 587 -19.75 19.74 -20.18
C PHE A 587 -20.02 20.20 -21.62
N LYS A 588 -21.28 20.35 -21.99
CA LYS A 588 -21.65 20.94 -23.31
C LYS A 588 -21.23 22.40 -23.39
N ALA A 589 -21.54 23.22 -22.40
CA ALA A 589 -21.24 24.64 -22.37
C ALA A 589 -19.75 24.94 -22.26
N SER A 590 -19.02 24.15 -21.47
CA SER A 590 -17.54 24.23 -21.34
C SER A 590 -16.83 24.02 -22.69
N ARG A 591 -17.32 23.07 -23.51
CA ARG A 591 -16.78 22.84 -24.86
C ARG A 591 -17.03 23.99 -25.84
N LEU A 592 -18.11 24.70 -25.65
CA LEU A 592 -18.49 25.83 -26.49
C LEU A 592 -17.89 27.16 -25.98
N GLU A 593 -17.02 27.11 -24.97
CA GLU A 593 -16.43 28.28 -24.29
C GLU A 593 -17.50 29.27 -23.78
N GLN A 594 -18.68 28.77 -23.45
CA GLN A 594 -19.80 29.57 -22.95
C GLN A 594 -19.72 29.89 -21.46
N ILE A 595 -18.76 29.30 -20.75
CA ILE A 595 -18.55 29.46 -19.32
C ILE A 595 -17.10 29.95 -19.11
N ASP A 596 -16.94 30.98 -18.30
CA ASP A 596 -15.61 31.50 -17.95
C ASP A 596 -14.84 30.53 -17.01
N GLN A 597 -13.56 30.80 -16.82
CA GLN A 597 -12.68 29.96 -16.02
C GLN A 597 -13.10 29.92 -14.55
N THR A 598 -13.61 31.02 -14.00
CA THR A 598 -14.06 31.11 -12.60
C THR A 598 -15.29 30.27 -12.36
N ALA A 599 -16.30 30.40 -13.26
CA ALA A 599 -17.49 29.57 -13.24
C ALA A 599 -17.18 28.09 -13.42
N THR A 600 -16.22 27.77 -14.29
CA THR A 600 -15.75 26.40 -14.51
C THR A 600 -15.17 25.79 -13.23
N LEU A 601 -14.26 26.47 -12.55
CA LEU A 601 -13.66 26.01 -11.32
C LEU A 601 -14.69 25.84 -10.20
N TYR A 602 -15.61 26.77 -10.10
CA TYR A 602 -16.66 26.73 -9.09
C TYR A 602 -17.60 25.53 -9.27
N LEU A 603 -18.03 25.27 -10.50
CA LEU A 603 -18.88 24.12 -10.81
C LEU A 603 -18.17 22.78 -10.66
N LEU A 604 -16.88 22.71 -11.04
CA LEU A 604 -16.09 21.49 -10.81
C LEU A 604 -15.97 21.16 -9.33
N ASP A 605 -15.79 22.17 -8.46
CA ASP A 605 -15.76 21.93 -7.01
C ASP A 605 -17.14 21.54 -6.46
N PHE A 606 -18.23 22.14 -6.98
CA PHE A 606 -19.58 21.70 -6.67
C PHE A 606 -19.81 20.24 -7.09
N PHE A 607 -19.40 19.85 -8.29
CA PHE A 607 -19.50 18.46 -8.77
C PHE A 607 -18.68 17.48 -7.95
N ARG A 608 -17.51 17.91 -7.45
CA ARG A 608 -16.70 17.10 -6.51
C ARG A 608 -17.49 16.81 -5.24
N LEU A 609 -18.09 17.82 -4.61
CA LEU A 609 -18.94 17.66 -3.42
C LEU A 609 -20.14 16.77 -3.71
N ALA A 610 -20.81 16.98 -4.84
CA ALA A 610 -21.96 16.18 -5.27
C ALA A 610 -21.58 14.70 -5.46
N SER A 611 -20.43 14.42 -6.07
CA SER A 611 -19.94 13.05 -6.24
C SER A 611 -19.58 12.40 -4.90
N GLN A 612 -19.03 13.17 -3.96
CA GLN A 612 -18.77 12.69 -2.60
C GLN A 612 -20.10 12.38 -1.87
N LEU A 613 -21.12 13.23 -2.03
CA LEU A 613 -22.45 12.98 -1.46
C LEU A 613 -23.07 11.71 -2.05
N VAL A 614 -22.97 11.49 -3.34
CA VAL A 614 -23.44 10.25 -3.99
C VAL A 614 -22.77 9.03 -3.38
N THR A 615 -21.45 9.07 -3.21
CA THR A 615 -20.69 7.97 -2.59
C THR A 615 -21.08 7.76 -1.12
N ALA A 616 -21.19 8.83 -0.33
CA ALA A 616 -21.60 8.76 1.07
C ALA A 616 -23.04 8.22 1.23
N PHE A 617 -23.89 8.45 0.23
CA PHE A 617 -25.30 8.01 0.23
C PHE A 617 -25.53 6.63 -0.41
N GLU A 618 -24.50 6.03 -1.04
CA GLU A 618 -24.60 4.70 -1.66
C GLU A 618 -25.12 3.60 -0.70
N PRO A 619 -24.70 3.56 0.58
CA PRO A 619 -25.25 2.59 1.54
C PRO A 619 -26.75 2.74 1.80
N TRP A 620 -27.30 3.95 1.67
CA TRP A 620 -28.73 4.21 1.81
C TRP A 620 -29.58 3.48 0.77
N GLN A 621 -29.16 3.45 -0.47
CA GLN A 621 -29.90 2.78 -1.54
C GLN A 621 -29.99 1.27 -1.33
N LYS A 622 -28.97 0.68 -0.71
CA LYS A 622 -28.91 -0.75 -0.40
C LYS A 622 -29.70 -1.12 0.87
N LEU A 623 -30.14 -0.11 1.64
CA LEU A 623 -31.10 -0.23 2.72
C LEU A 623 -32.56 -0.46 2.22
N ALA A 624 -32.79 -0.56 0.90
CA ALA A 624 -34.08 -0.81 0.35
C ALA A 624 -34.76 -2.00 1.06
N PHE A 625 -35.93 -1.73 1.60
CA PHE A 625 -36.74 -2.52 2.55
C PHE A 625 -36.94 -3.99 2.14
N THR A 626 -36.84 -4.30 0.86
CA THR A 626 -37.09 -5.64 0.31
C THR A 626 -36.03 -6.68 0.61
N ASP A 627 -34.74 -6.28 0.78
CA ASP A 627 -33.67 -7.24 1.04
C ASP A 627 -33.55 -7.62 2.52
N LEU A 628 -33.97 -6.74 3.43
CA LEU A 628 -33.93 -6.99 4.86
C LEU A 628 -34.95 -8.06 5.31
N GLU A 629 -36.13 -8.12 4.72
CA GLU A 629 -37.14 -9.14 5.03
C GLU A 629 -36.80 -10.52 4.44
N ALA A 630 -36.08 -10.56 3.32
CA ALA A 630 -35.69 -11.82 2.67
C ALA A 630 -34.43 -12.48 3.30
N ASN A 631 -33.58 -11.68 3.95
CA ASN A 631 -32.28 -12.12 4.50
C ASN A 631 -32.17 -12.06 6.03
N GLN A 632 -33.28 -12.25 6.73
CA GLN A 632 -33.50 -11.98 8.16
C GLN A 632 -32.53 -12.61 9.18
N THR A 633 -31.56 -13.41 8.80
CA THR A 633 -30.70 -14.09 9.79
C THR A 633 -29.19 -13.90 9.58
N LYS A 634 -28.77 -13.13 8.58
CA LYS A 634 -27.40 -13.16 8.07
C LYS A 634 -26.66 -11.82 8.13
N GLN A 635 -27.33 -10.72 8.42
CA GLN A 635 -26.73 -9.38 8.46
C GLN A 635 -26.38 -8.95 9.89
N LEU A 636 -25.26 -8.29 10.04
CA LEU A 636 -24.85 -7.58 11.24
C LEU A 636 -25.07 -6.08 11.03
N ILE A 637 -25.92 -5.49 11.86
CA ILE A 637 -26.22 -4.04 11.83
C ILE A 637 -25.79 -3.45 13.17
N TRP A 638 -25.02 -2.37 13.13
CA TRP A 638 -24.64 -1.66 14.35
C TRP A 638 -24.46 -0.17 14.13
N LEU A 639 -24.54 0.59 15.22
CA LEU A 639 -24.19 2.00 15.26
C LEU A 639 -22.83 2.17 15.90
N SER A 640 -22.03 3.07 15.39
CA SER A 640 -20.85 3.58 16.06
C SER A 640 -20.90 5.10 16.21
N LEU A 641 -20.42 5.59 17.34
CA LEU A 641 -20.27 7.00 17.64
C LEU A 641 -18.82 7.24 18.07
N ALA A 642 -18.11 8.10 17.36
CA ALA A 642 -16.74 8.48 17.71
C ALA A 642 -16.75 9.79 18.52
N GLU A 643 -16.18 9.76 19.73
CA GLU A 643 -15.94 10.96 20.54
C GLU A 643 -14.58 11.55 20.16
N GLN A 644 -14.52 12.35 19.12
CA GLN A 644 -13.45 13.35 18.94
C GLN A 644 -14.13 14.59 18.38
N GLU A 645 -13.83 15.76 18.90
CA GLU A 645 -14.31 17.14 18.62
C GLU A 645 -15.59 17.33 17.73
N THR A 646 -15.93 16.34 16.90
CA THR A 646 -17.18 16.17 16.15
C THR A 646 -17.61 14.70 16.24
N ALA A 647 -18.67 14.42 16.99
CA ALA A 647 -19.19 13.06 17.13
C ALA A 647 -19.82 12.58 15.81
N HIS A 648 -19.16 11.69 15.10
CA HIS A 648 -19.71 11.04 13.89
C HIS A 648 -20.56 9.84 14.24
N LEU A 649 -21.86 9.90 13.94
CA LEU A 649 -22.74 8.75 14.01
C LEU A 649 -22.68 7.97 12.69
N ARG A 650 -22.28 6.70 12.78
CA ARG A 650 -22.21 5.79 11.65
C ARG A 650 -23.17 4.62 11.82
N LEU A 651 -23.92 4.31 10.79
CA LEU A 651 -24.73 3.11 10.69
C LEU A 651 -24.00 2.12 9.77
N HIS A 652 -23.67 0.96 10.32
CA HIS A 652 -22.90 -0.06 9.63
C HIS A 652 -23.76 -1.26 9.29
N PHE A 653 -23.49 -1.82 8.12
CA PHE A 653 -24.06 -3.07 7.62
C PHE A 653 -22.95 -3.98 7.19
N SER A 654 -22.99 -5.24 7.60
CA SER A 654 -22.05 -6.26 7.15
C SER A 654 -22.70 -7.64 7.21
N TYR A 655 -22.06 -8.62 6.63
CA TYR A 655 -22.41 -10.02 6.83
C TYR A 655 -21.78 -10.52 8.13
N LEU A 656 -22.55 -11.19 8.95
CA LEU A 656 -22.04 -11.81 10.17
C LEU A 656 -21.19 -13.04 9.83
N ASP A 657 -21.60 -13.75 8.77
CA ASP A 657 -20.88 -14.90 8.21
C ASP A 657 -20.60 -14.65 6.73
N GLY A 658 -19.31 -14.63 6.38
CA GLY A 658 -18.88 -14.43 4.99
C GLY A 658 -19.23 -15.58 4.06
N ALA A 659 -19.46 -16.75 4.62
CA ALA A 659 -19.72 -18.00 3.91
C ALA A 659 -20.92 -17.90 2.94
N ASP A 660 -22.04 -17.39 3.41
CA ASP A 660 -23.24 -17.18 2.59
C ASP A 660 -23.04 -16.23 1.41
N PHE A 661 -22.22 -15.20 1.60
CA PHE A 661 -21.89 -14.26 0.52
C PHE A 661 -21.07 -14.95 -0.56
N LEU A 662 -20.06 -15.72 -0.16
CA LEU A 662 -19.20 -16.48 -1.08
C LEU A 662 -20.03 -17.46 -1.93
N GLN A 663 -20.89 -18.24 -1.30
CA GLN A 663 -21.73 -19.23 -1.97
C GLN A 663 -22.78 -18.60 -2.90
N SER A 664 -23.36 -17.47 -2.54
CA SER A 664 -24.43 -16.86 -3.33
C SER A 664 -23.93 -15.89 -4.41
N LYS A 665 -22.81 -15.22 -4.20
CA LYS A 665 -22.35 -14.12 -5.05
C LYS A 665 -21.04 -14.40 -5.79
N VAL A 666 -20.14 -15.20 -5.22
CA VAL A 666 -18.79 -15.42 -5.78
C VAL A 666 -18.70 -16.77 -6.51
N TYR A 667 -18.85 -17.87 -5.77
CA TYR A 667 -18.59 -19.21 -6.32
C TYR A 667 -19.40 -19.60 -7.56
N PRO A 668 -20.67 -19.18 -7.73
CA PRO A 668 -21.44 -19.50 -8.93
C PRO A 668 -20.90 -18.88 -10.23
N LYS A 669 -19.94 -17.96 -10.12
CA LYS A 669 -19.30 -17.31 -11.27
C LYS A 669 -18.17 -18.13 -11.89
N PHE A 670 -17.71 -19.17 -11.19
CA PHE A 670 -16.52 -19.93 -11.54
C PHE A 670 -16.84 -21.43 -11.65
N GLU A 671 -16.25 -22.08 -12.65
CA GLU A 671 -16.41 -23.51 -12.83
C GLU A 671 -15.69 -24.26 -11.73
N HIS A 672 -14.41 -24.00 -11.54
CA HIS A 672 -13.60 -24.54 -10.45
C HIS A 672 -13.11 -23.42 -9.53
N VAL A 673 -12.97 -23.73 -8.23
CA VAL A 673 -12.34 -22.85 -7.25
C VAL A 673 -11.28 -23.61 -6.48
N LEU A 674 -10.04 -23.24 -6.70
CA LEU A 674 -8.88 -23.75 -6.00
C LEU A 674 -8.53 -22.81 -4.82
N PHE A 675 -8.52 -23.33 -3.61
CA PHE A 675 -8.13 -22.61 -2.41
C PHE A 675 -6.73 -23.03 -2.00
N LEU A 676 -5.83 -22.07 -1.84
CA LEU A 676 -4.43 -22.27 -1.49
C LEU A 676 -4.06 -21.47 -0.25
N GLY A 677 -3.15 -22.00 0.55
CA GLY A 677 -2.57 -21.29 1.69
C GLY A 677 -1.53 -22.10 2.45
N ALA A 678 -0.76 -21.42 3.31
CA ALA A 678 0.29 -22.07 4.12
C ALA A 678 -0.20 -22.58 5.48
N GLY A 679 -1.38 -22.13 5.91
CA GLY A 679 -1.92 -22.49 7.22
C GLY A 679 -3.44 -22.49 7.19
N LEU A 680 -4.02 -23.36 6.36
CA LEU A 680 -5.46 -23.42 6.13
C LEU A 680 -6.19 -24.22 7.19
N PHE A 681 -5.61 -25.33 7.63
CA PHE A 681 -6.24 -26.22 8.59
C PHE A 681 -5.22 -27.06 9.40
N THR A 682 -5.69 -27.64 10.46
CA THR A 682 -5.07 -28.76 11.18
C THR A 682 -6.05 -29.92 11.19
N LYS A 683 -5.65 -31.10 11.70
CA LYS A 683 -6.58 -32.26 11.81
C LYS A 683 -7.87 -31.91 12.56
N GLN A 684 -7.83 -30.98 13.53
CA GLN A 684 -8.99 -30.55 14.30
C GLN A 684 -9.72 -29.35 13.73
N THR A 685 -9.01 -28.48 12.97
CA THR A 685 -9.61 -27.23 12.47
C THR A 685 -10.15 -27.33 11.05
N HIS A 686 -10.03 -28.49 10.37
CA HIS A 686 -10.51 -28.63 8.98
C HIS A 686 -12.00 -28.32 8.85
N ALA A 687 -12.84 -28.82 9.76
CA ALA A 687 -14.27 -28.55 9.77
C ALA A 687 -14.59 -27.06 9.95
N TYR A 688 -13.79 -26.36 10.77
CA TYR A 688 -13.90 -24.92 10.93
C TYR A 688 -13.58 -24.19 9.62
N THR A 689 -12.48 -24.55 8.94
CA THR A 689 -12.07 -23.93 7.68
C THR A 689 -13.12 -24.16 6.58
N LEU A 690 -13.64 -25.39 6.44
CA LEU A 690 -14.74 -25.68 5.51
C LEU A 690 -15.97 -24.83 5.80
N LYS A 691 -16.35 -24.68 7.08
CA LYS A 691 -17.48 -23.84 7.50
C LYS A 691 -17.24 -22.36 7.18
N GLN A 692 -16.02 -21.83 7.39
CA GLN A 692 -15.68 -20.43 7.11
C GLN A 692 -15.70 -20.10 5.61
N LEU A 693 -15.38 -21.06 4.75
CA LEU A 693 -15.37 -20.93 3.30
C LEU A 693 -16.68 -21.41 2.66
N ASP A 694 -17.66 -21.86 3.45
CA ASP A 694 -18.91 -22.49 3.00
C ASP A 694 -18.71 -23.62 1.98
N LEU A 695 -17.81 -24.52 2.32
CA LEU A 695 -17.47 -25.67 1.49
C LEU A 695 -18.16 -26.94 2.00
N PRO A 696 -18.60 -27.83 1.09
CA PRO A 696 -19.14 -29.12 1.45
C PRO A 696 -18.19 -29.94 2.33
N LYS A 697 -18.72 -30.79 3.22
CA LYS A 697 -17.91 -31.61 4.13
C LYS A 697 -17.04 -32.64 3.39
N ASP A 698 -17.42 -33.01 2.19
CA ASP A 698 -16.74 -33.93 1.29
C ASP A 698 -15.76 -33.24 0.34
N THR A 699 -15.55 -31.95 0.49
CA THR A 699 -14.54 -31.21 -0.28
C THR A 699 -13.17 -31.86 -0.14
N HIS A 700 -12.49 -32.06 -1.25
CA HIS A 700 -11.15 -32.64 -1.26
C HIS A 700 -10.13 -31.73 -0.59
N LEU A 701 -9.46 -32.27 0.43
CA LEU A 701 -8.47 -31.57 1.25
C LEU A 701 -7.10 -32.24 1.07
N LEU A 702 -6.14 -31.48 0.59
CA LEU A 702 -4.77 -31.94 0.38
C LEU A 702 -3.78 -31.10 1.21
N SER A 703 -2.82 -31.76 1.84
CA SER A 703 -1.75 -31.09 2.55
C SER A 703 -0.40 -31.65 2.11
N TYR A 704 0.43 -30.77 1.58
CA TYR A 704 1.79 -31.09 1.19
C TYR A 704 2.76 -30.78 2.31
N GLN A 705 3.83 -31.54 2.41
CA GLN A 705 4.87 -31.32 3.42
C GLN A 705 6.08 -30.66 2.80
N GLY A 706 6.64 -29.65 3.45
CA GLY A 706 7.90 -29.03 3.05
C GLY A 706 9.10 -29.94 3.38
N ASN A 707 10.14 -29.86 2.56
CA ASN A 707 11.42 -30.56 2.78
C ASN A 707 12.30 -29.83 3.80
N PHE A 708 11.75 -29.47 4.98
CA PHE A 708 12.49 -28.77 6.01
C PHE A 708 12.93 -29.72 7.12
N ASP A 709 14.17 -29.61 7.57
CA ASP A 709 14.68 -30.30 8.77
C ASP A 709 14.48 -29.41 10.00
N TYR A 710 13.21 -29.33 10.45
CA TYR A 710 12.84 -28.47 11.58
C TYR A 710 13.63 -28.77 12.85
N GLN A 711 14.14 -30.01 13.04
CA GLN A 711 14.95 -30.35 14.20
C GLN A 711 16.29 -29.61 14.22
N LYS A 712 16.88 -29.40 13.03
CA LYS A 712 18.16 -28.69 12.90
C LYS A 712 17.97 -27.20 12.72
N GLN A 713 16.87 -26.80 12.05
CA GLN A 713 16.61 -25.42 11.66
C GLN A 713 15.92 -24.58 12.73
N THR A 714 15.21 -25.22 13.69
CA THR A 714 14.34 -24.50 14.61
C THR A 714 14.57 -24.91 16.05
N LEU A 715 14.79 -23.92 16.91
CA LEU A 715 14.70 -24.07 18.36
C LEU A 715 13.35 -23.51 18.83
N ALA A 716 12.49 -24.33 19.42
CA ALA A 716 11.19 -23.90 19.91
C ALA A 716 11.13 -23.94 21.46
N LEU A 717 11.05 -22.77 22.07
CA LEU A 717 11.06 -22.57 23.52
C LEU A 717 9.72 -22.07 24.03
N ILE A 718 9.26 -22.61 25.17
CA ILE A 718 8.03 -22.19 25.84
C ILE A 718 8.38 -21.75 27.26
N ALA A 719 8.10 -20.51 27.62
CA ALA A 719 8.28 -20.01 28.99
C ALA A 719 7.25 -20.66 29.92
N LYS A 720 7.71 -21.57 30.78
CA LYS A 720 6.82 -22.31 31.71
C LYS A 720 6.44 -21.51 32.96
N ASP A 721 7.23 -20.49 33.30
CA ASP A 721 7.10 -19.62 34.47
C ASP A 721 6.56 -18.24 34.13
N ALA A 722 6.13 -18.01 32.88
CA ALA A 722 5.53 -16.74 32.48
C ALA A 722 4.24 -16.46 33.30
N PRO A 723 3.98 -15.19 33.66
CA PRO A 723 2.80 -14.82 34.45
C PRO A 723 1.48 -15.24 33.76
N ASN A 724 0.51 -15.63 34.59
CA ASN A 724 -0.80 -15.99 34.05
C ASN A 724 -1.60 -14.75 33.64
N VAL A 725 -1.90 -14.63 32.37
CA VAL A 725 -2.55 -13.50 31.71
C VAL A 725 -3.88 -13.04 32.37
N GLY A 726 -4.58 -13.90 33.06
CA GLY A 726 -5.85 -13.56 33.74
C GLY A 726 -5.72 -13.14 35.20
N ALA A 727 -4.53 -13.29 35.79
CA ALA A 727 -4.28 -13.06 37.21
C ALA A 727 -3.29 -11.88 37.47
N THR A 728 -2.65 -11.37 36.42
CA THR A 728 -1.63 -10.31 36.52
C THR A 728 -2.19 -9.01 35.96
N ASP A 729 -1.92 -7.89 36.64
CA ASP A 729 -2.27 -6.56 36.15
C ASP A 729 -1.55 -6.26 34.83
N ASN A 730 -2.21 -5.52 33.95
CA ASN A 730 -1.69 -5.21 32.62
C ASN A 730 -0.34 -4.47 32.69
N GLU A 731 -0.17 -3.62 33.67
CA GLU A 731 1.06 -2.85 33.90
C GLU A 731 2.23 -3.74 34.34
N GLU A 732 1.98 -4.63 35.31
CA GLU A 732 2.99 -5.60 35.75
C GLU A 732 3.38 -6.57 34.65
N TYR A 733 2.40 -6.97 33.81
CA TYR A 733 2.66 -7.85 32.70
C TYR A 733 3.49 -7.15 31.62
N ALA A 734 3.21 -5.89 31.30
CA ALA A 734 4.02 -5.09 30.35
C ALA A 734 5.47 -4.92 30.84
N LYS A 735 5.69 -4.70 32.16
CA LYS A 735 7.03 -4.67 32.77
C LYS A 735 7.75 -6.01 32.66
N TYR A 736 7.04 -7.11 32.92
CA TYR A 736 7.60 -8.46 32.73
C TYR A 736 8.02 -8.69 31.28
N LEU A 737 7.15 -8.36 30.31
CA LEU A 737 7.45 -8.49 28.89
C LEU A 737 8.67 -7.63 28.52
N ALA A 738 8.68 -6.36 28.89
CA ALA A 738 9.78 -5.46 28.55
C ALA A 738 11.13 -5.97 29.09
N LYS A 739 11.18 -6.42 30.36
CA LYS A 739 12.38 -6.99 30.94
C LYS A 739 12.81 -8.27 30.21
N THR A 740 11.90 -9.18 29.97
CA THR A 740 12.18 -10.44 29.27
C THR A 740 12.69 -10.19 27.85
N LEU A 741 12.05 -9.29 27.13
CA LEU A 741 12.41 -8.94 25.74
C LEU A 741 13.74 -8.18 25.70
N TYR A 742 14.01 -7.30 26.66
CA TYR A 742 15.29 -6.62 26.81
C TYR A 742 16.41 -7.66 27.03
N ASP A 743 16.28 -8.55 28.02
CA ASP A 743 17.25 -9.57 28.35
C ASP A 743 17.50 -10.53 27.17
N LEU A 744 16.46 -10.86 26.40
CA LEU A 744 16.52 -11.70 25.23
C LEU A 744 17.26 -11.00 24.08
N THR A 745 16.92 -9.75 23.77
CA THR A 745 17.42 -9.04 22.61
C THR A 745 18.80 -8.40 22.87
N ALA A 746 19.15 -8.08 24.11
CA ALA A 746 20.47 -7.59 24.50
C ALA A 746 21.56 -8.65 24.30
N LYS A 747 21.23 -9.95 24.47
CA LYS A 747 22.16 -11.06 24.21
C LYS A 747 22.16 -11.56 22.77
N ASN A 748 21.08 -11.29 22.03
CA ASN A 748 20.88 -11.81 20.69
C ASN A 748 20.72 -10.65 19.70
N HIS A 749 21.81 -10.22 19.09
CA HIS A 749 21.83 -9.17 18.07
C HIS A 749 21.42 -9.73 16.70
N CYS A 750 20.19 -10.17 16.56
CA CYS A 750 19.62 -10.76 15.36
C CYS A 750 18.31 -10.05 14.97
N GLN A 751 17.87 -10.26 13.74
CA GLN A 751 16.60 -9.73 13.26
C GLN A 751 15.45 -10.40 14.01
N THR A 752 14.69 -9.61 14.76
CA THR A 752 13.71 -10.10 15.72
C THR A 752 12.32 -9.57 15.43
N MET A 753 11.31 -10.46 15.40
CA MET A 753 9.89 -10.09 15.35
C MET A 753 9.19 -10.53 16.63
N ILE A 754 8.44 -9.62 17.23
CA ILE A 754 7.69 -9.85 18.47
C ILE A 754 6.22 -9.55 18.20
N LEU A 755 5.37 -10.58 18.35
CA LEU A 755 3.95 -10.52 18.03
C LEU A 755 3.10 -10.41 19.30
N PHE A 756 2.29 -9.36 19.36
CA PHE A 756 1.37 -9.02 20.43
C PHE A 756 -0.08 -9.24 20.01
N ASN A 757 -0.97 -9.43 20.99
CA ASN A 757 -2.39 -9.57 20.74
C ASN A 757 -3.14 -8.22 20.66
N SER A 758 -2.60 -7.15 21.21
CA SER A 758 -3.20 -5.81 21.17
C SER A 758 -2.15 -4.72 21.00
N LEU A 759 -2.58 -3.58 20.43
CA LEU A 759 -1.74 -2.38 20.32
C LEU A 759 -1.44 -1.77 21.69
N ASP A 760 -2.38 -1.76 22.62
CA ASP A 760 -2.21 -1.25 23.98
C ASP A 760 -1.09 -1.99 24.74
N GLU A 761 -1.06 -3.33 24.65
CA GLU A 761 0.00 -4.14 25.26
C GLU A 761 1.36 -3.89 24.60
N LEU A 762 1.39 -3.75 23.29
CA LEU A 762 2.59 -3.39 22.52
C LEU A 762 3.13 -2.02 22.94
N GLU A 763 2.27 -1.01 22.98
CA GLU A 763 2.61 0.38 23.28
C GLU A 763 3.20 0.51 24.69
N ARG A 764 2.54 -0.05 25.71
CA ARG A 764 3.06 -0.11 27.07
C ARG A 764 4.41 -0.83 27.16
N THR A 765 4.54 -1.96 26.47
CA THR A 765 5.81 -2.70 26.47
C THR A 765 6.92 -1.89 25.80
N TYR A 766 6.62 -1.18 24.71
CA TYR A 766 7.58 -0.30 24.03
C TYR A 766 8.05 0.85 24.94
N GLU A 767 7.17 1.48 25.68
CA GLU A 767 7.52 2.54 26.64
C GLU A 767 8.51 2.02 27.69
N TYR A 768 8.28 0.85 28.27
CA TYR A 768 9.22 0.25 29.19
C TYR A 768 10.54 -0.17 28.55
N LEU A 769 10.53 -0.68 27.32
CA LEU A 769 11.77 -0.96 26.58
C LEU A 769 12.60 0.32 26.31
N ALA A 770 11.92 1.43 26.04
CA ALA A 770 12.58 2.73 25.90
C ALA A 770 13.21 3.20 27.21
N VAL A 771 12.52 3.02 28.34
CA VAL A 771 13.06 3.33 29.69
C VAL A 771 14.28 2.45 30.01
N LEU A 772 14.26 1.17 29.60
CA LEU A 772 15.40 0.25 29.76
C LEU A 772 16.59 0.58 28.83
N GLY A 773 16.39 1.49 27.85
CA GLY A 773 17.44 1.95 26.96
C GLY A 773 17.56 1.21 25.64
N LEU A 774 16.75 0.18 25.37
CA LEU A 774 16.86 -0.64 24.17
C LEU A 774 16.73 0.17 22.87
N THR A 775 15.88 1.19 22.86
CA THR A 775 15.68 2.07 21.71
C THR A 775 16.89 2.95 21.36
N LYS A 776 17.83 3.10 22.29
CA LYS A 776 19.12 3.79 22.07
C LYS A 776 20.20 2.86 21.53
N GLU A 777 20.07 1.57 21.82
CA GLU A 777 21.05 0.55 21.44
C GLU A 777 20.74 -0.09 20.07
N ARG A 778 19.45 -0.23 19.76
CA ARG A 778 18.96 -0.91 18.56
C ARG A 778 17.77 -0.19 17.94
N GLU A 779 17.57 -0.42 16.64
CA GLU A 779 16.37 0.05 15.94
C GLU A 779 15.16 -0.79 16.39
N VAL A 780 14.25 -0.16 17.16
CA VAL A 780 12.99 -0.77 17.60
C VAL A 780 11.85 -0.16 16.83
N LEU A 781 11.24 -0.97 15.98
CA LEU A 781 10.11 -0.62 15.12
C LEU A 781 8.81 -1.05 15.77
N ALA A 782 7.96 -0.14 16.22
CA ALA A 782 6.74 -0.43 16.95
C ALA A 782 5.50 0.05 16.18
N GLN A 783 4.58 -0.86 15.89
CA GLN A 783 3.33 -0.56 15.20
C GLN A 783 2.46 0.38 16.04
N GLY A 784 1.93 1.43 15.40
CA GLY A 784 1.13 2.46 16.06
C GLY A 784 1.96 3.56 16.76
N VAL A 785 3.22 3.30 17.05
CA VAL A 785 4.11 4.25 17.74
C VAL A 785 5.00 5.02 16.76
N ASN A 786 5.77 4.30 15.92
CA ASN A 786 6.77 4.96 15.07
C ASN A 786 6.62 4.64 13.57
N GLY A 787 5.44 4.21 13.14
CA GLY A 787 5.10 4.09 11.72
C GLY A 787 3.87 3.25 11.41
N SER A 788 3.38 3.40 10.18
CA SER A 788 2.37 2.49 9.63
C SER A 788 2.97 1.09 9.36
N PRO A 789 2.16 0.03 9.30
CA PRO A 789 2.64 -1.32 9.02
C PRO A 789 3.54 -1.42 7.79
N GLU A 790 3.20 -0.74 6.70
CA GLU A 790 3.96 -0.73 5.45
C GLU A 790 5.33 -0.05 5.62
N LYS A 791 5.36 1.08 6.33
CA LYS A 791 6.60 1.81 6.62
C LYS A 791 7.52 0.99 7.52
N LEU A 792 6.96 0.35 8.54
CA LEU A 792 7.72 -0.50 9.46
C LEU A 792 8.28 -1.74 8.76
N LYS A 793 7.46 -2.40 7.92
CA LYS A 793 7.91 -3.50 7.06
C LYS A 793 9.11 -3.09 6.22
N LYS A 794 9.00 -1.95 5.51
CA LYS A 794 10.08 -1.45 4.64
C LYS A 794 11.36 -1.17 5.43
N ARG A 795 11.26 -0.52 6.60
CA ARG A 795 12.41 -0.27 7.47
C ARG A 795 13.03 -1.56 8.00
N PHE A 796 12.22 -2.52 8.41
CA PHE A 796 12.66 -3.83 8.89
C PHE A 796 13.43 -4.60 7.82
N ILE A 797 12.95 -4.58 6.57
CA ILE A 797 13.62 -5.25 5.43
C ILE A 797 14.92 -4.53 5.06
N LEU A 798 14.93 -3.20 5.06
CA LEU A 798 16.08 -2.40 4.66
C LEU A 798 17.16 -2.25 5.74
N ASN A 799 16.95 -2.80 6.94
CA ASN A 799 17.96 -2.76 8.00
C ASN A 799 19.19 -3.58 7.60
N GLN A 800 20.25 -2.88 7.17
CA GLN A 800 21.46 -3.49 6.61
C GLN A 800 22.22 -4.38 7.61
N ASN A 801 22.14 -4.07 8.90
CA ASN A 801 22.83 -4.81 9.94
C ASN A 801 22.05 -6.05 10.41
N GLN A 802 20.83 -6.24 9.92
CA GLN A 802 19.90 -7.33 10.31
C GLN A 802 19.74 -7.48 11.83
N THR A 803 19.66 -6.36 12.54
CA THR A 803 19.54 -6.31 14.01
C THR A 803 18.31 -5.58 14.49
N ALA A 804 17.37 -5.20 13.60
CA ALA A 804 16.14 -4.50 13.97
C ALA A 804 15.19 -5.40 14.77
N ILE A 805 14.44 -4.77 15.66
CA ILE A 805 13.37 -5.40 16.43
C ILE A 805 12.05 -4.84 15.96
N LEU A 806 11.13 -5.70 15.54
CA LEU A 806 9.79 -5.33 15.10
C LEU A 806 8.75 -5.77 16.14
N LEU A 807 8.09 -4.82 16.76
CA LEU A 807 6.93 -5.04 17.63
C LEU A 807 5.65 -4.86 16.81
N ALA A 808 4.82 -5.89 16.70
CA ALA A 808 3.69 -5.88 15.80
C ALA A 808 2.47 -6.67 16.33
N THR A 809 1.30 -6.42 15.74
CA THR A 809 0.04 -7.11 16.07
C THR A 809 -0.70 -7.52 14.79
N GLY A 810 -1.82 -8.22 14.91
CA GLY A 810 -2.87 -8.40 13.89
C GLY A 810 -2.36 -8.82 12.51
N THR A 811 -2.24 -7.85 11.61
CA THR A 811 -1.84 -8.05 10.21
C THR A 811 -0.46 -8.70 10.05
N PHE A 812 0.41 -8.54 11.04
CA PHE A 812 1.71 -9.20 11.04
C PHE A 812 1.64 -10.70 11.38
N PHE A 813 0.56 -11.19 11.97
CA PHE A 813 0.27 -12.62 12.02
C PHE A 813 -0.15 -13.17 10.64
N GLU A 814 -0.92 -12.41 9.85
CA GLU A 814 -1.74 -12.96 8.77
C GLU A 814 -1.23 -12.69 7.33
N GLY A 815 -0.26 -11.80 7.06
CA GLY A 815 -0.09 -11.48 5.65
C GLY A 815 1.10 -10.62 5.25
N ILE A 816 2.19 -10.57 6.00
CA ILE A 816 3.39 -9.86 5.55
C ILE A 816 4.39 -10.86 4.99
N ASP A 817 4.67 -10.71 3.70
CA ASP A 817 5.79 -11.41 3.10
C ASP A 817 7.10 -10.70 3.45
N LEU A 818 8.00 -11.43 4.14
CA LEU A 818 9.36 -10.99 4.44
C LEU A 818 10.31 -11.72 3.48
N PRO A 819 11.38 -11.09 3.02
CA PRO A 819 12.41 -11.78 2.23
C PRO A 819 13.01 -12.97 2.97
N GLU A 820 13.60 -13.89 2.20
CA GLU A 820 14.32 -15.05 2.72
C GLU A 820 15.45 -14.62 3.67
N LYS A 821 15.75 -15.45 4.66
CA LYS A 821 16.82 -15.26 5.66
C LYS A 821 16.73 -13.98 6.51
N LEU A 822 15.58 -13.33 6.53
CA LEU A 822 15.46 -12.07 7.25
C LEU A 822 15.09 -12.23 8.71
N LEU A 823 14.42 -13.31 9.12
CA LEU A 823 13.91 -13.49 10.48
C LEU A 823 14.63 -14.64 11.18
N GLU A 824 15.38 -14.31 12.24
CA GLU A 824 16.12 -15.29 13.04
C GLU A 824 15.48 -15.57 14.41
N LEU A 825 14.70 -14.60 14.94
CA LEU A 825 14.02 -14.74 16.22
C LEU A 825 12.58 -14.29 16.12
N LEU A 826 11.66 -15.22 16.37
CA LEU A 826 10.23 -14.97 16.46
C LEU A 826 9.73 -15.17 17.88
N VAL A 827 9.18 -14.11 18.47
CA VAL A 827 8.57 -14.18 19.81
C VAL A 827 7.07 -13.94 19.71
N ILE A 828 6.28 -14.83 20.28
CA ILE A 828 4.84 -14.64 20.49
C ILE A 828 4.58 -14.47 21.97
N VAL A 829 4.07 -13.30 22.35
CA VAL A 829 3.92 -12.97 23.78
C VAL A 829 2.75 -13.71 24.45
N ARG A 830 1.69 -13.98 23.71
CA ARG A 830 0.50 -14.72 24.16
C ARG A 830 -0.07 -15.59 23.06
N LEU A 831 -0.76 -16.68 23.42
CA LEU A 831 -1.58 -17.41 22.45
C LEU A 831 -2.55 -16.47 21.74
N PRO A 832 -2.61 -16.48 20.40
CA PRO A 832 -3.21 -15.40 19.59
C PRO A 832 -4.74 -15.47 19.53
N PHE A 833 -5.39 -15.56 20.70
CA PHE A 833 -6.83 -15.40 20.81
C PHE A 833 -7.25 -13.98 20.48
N GLN A 834 -8.31 -13.84 19.71
CA GLN A 834 -8.94 -12.54 19.50
C GLN A 834 -9.64 -12.06 20.76
N ALA A 835 -9.71 -10.74 20.94
CA ALA A 835 -10.45 -10.13 22.02
C ALA A 835 -11.95 -10.51 21.94
N PRO A 836 -12.51 -11.16 22.96
CA PRO A 836 -13.92 -11.58 22.94
C PRO A 836 -14.88 -10.41 22.97
N ASN A 837 -14.40 -9.23 23.39
CA ASN A 837 -15.21 -8.03 23.61
C ASN A 837 -15.41 -7.19 22.35
N THR A 838 -14.80 -7.55 21.22
CA THR A 838 -15.10 -6.86 19.96
C THR A 838 -16.55 -7.11 19.58
N LEU A 839 -17.21 -6.11 19.04
CA LEU A 839 -18.62 -6.19 18.63
C LEU A 839 -18.89 -7.41 17.74
N PHE A 840 -18.04 -7.64 16.78
CA PHE A 840 -18.15 -8.75 15.84
C PHE A 840 -18.07 -10.11 16.55
N ASN A 841 -17.11 -10.29 17.46
CA ASN A 841 -16.98 -11.53 18.23
C ASN A 841 -18.14 -11.72 19.22
N GLN A 842 -18.63 -10.66 19.86
CA GLN A 842 -19.78 -10.74 20.75
C GLN A 842 -21.00 -11.30 20.01
N VAL A 843 -21.31 -10.75 18.84
CA VAL A 843 -22.49 -11.18 18.05
C VAL A 843 -22.30 -12.59 17.50
N ARG A 844 -21.10 -12.95 17.00
CA ARG A 844 -20.78 -14.32 16.56
C ARG A 844 -20.93 -15.34 17.68
N TYR A 845 -20.43 -15.02 18.87
CA TYR A 845 -20.47 -15.92 20.03
C TYR A 845 -21.90 -16.06 20.57
N GLU A 846 -22.68 -14.98 20.59
CA GLU A 846 -24.09 -15.05 20.97
C GLU A 846 -24.89 -15.93 20.01
N ARG A 847 -24.66 -15.79 18.70
CA ARG A 847 -25.31 -16.62 17.71
C ARG A 847 -24.92 -18.10 17.81
N ALA A 848 -23.64 -18.41 18.04
CA ALA A 848 -23.20 -19.78 18.26
C ALA A 848 -23.92 -20.42 19.48
N ARG A 849 -24.05 -19.65 20.56
CA ARG A 849 -24.83 -20.12 21.75
C ARG A 849 -26.30 -20.35 21.42
N GLN A 850 -26.92 -19.50 20.60
CA GLN A 850 -28.34 -19.64 20.22
C GLN A 850 -28.62 -20.94 19.43
N VAL A 851 -27.63 -21.42 18.66
CA VAL A 851 -27.72 -22.69 17.93
C VAL A 851 -27.16 -23.86 18.70
N GLY A 852 -26.82 -23.68 20.01
CA GLY A 852 -26.34 -24.72 20.88
C GLY A 852 -24.85 -25.07 20.75
N GLU A 853 -24.06 -24.26 20.02
CA GLU A 853 -22.62 -24.42 19.90
C GLU A 853 -21.88 -23.70 21.05
N ASP A 854 -20.77 -24.26 21.54
CA ASP A 854 -19.84 -23.52 22.41
C ASP A 854 -18.91 -22.63 21.59
N PRO A 855 -18.99 -21.30 21.71
CA PRO A 855 -18.20 -20.37 20.91
C PRO A 855 -16.70 -20.51 21.08
N PHE A 856 -16.26 -21.00 22.26
CA PHE A 856 -14.84 -21.18 22.50
C PHE A 856 -14.27 -22.29 21.62
N THR A 857 -14.91 -23.46 21.63
CA THR A 857 -14.42 -24.63 20.89
C THR A 857 -14.70 -24.56 19.40
N THR A 858 -15.82 -23.93 18.99
CA THR A 858 -16.22 -23.88 17.56
C THR A 858 -15.68 -22.69 16.79
N LEU A 859 -15.30 -21.60 17.46
CA LEU A 859 -14.84 -20.37 16.82
C LEU A 859 -13.48 -19.91 17.35
N ALA A 860 -13.38 -19.54 18.64
CA ALA A 860 -12.20 -18.86 19.18
C ALA A 860 -10.93 -19.72 19.16
N LEU A 861 -11.04 -20.98 19.54
CA LEU A 861 -9.90 -21.90 19.62
C LEU A 861 -9.35 -22.27 18.23
N PRO A 862 -10.17 -22.71 17.24
CA PRO A 862 -9.68 -23.00 15.90
C PRO A 862 -9.00 -21.78 15.24
N GLU A 863 -9.56 -20.60 15.42
CA GLU A 863 -9.01 -19.36 14.88
C GLU A 863 -7.64 -19.03 15.49
N ALA A 864 -7.51 -19.13 16.81
CA ALA A 864 -6.25 -18.93 17.50
C ALA A 864 -5.18 -19.96 17.11
N VAL A 865 -5.56 -21.23 16.92
CA VAL A 865 -4.68 -22.29 16.46
C VAL A 865 -4.14 -22.00 15.05
N LEU A 866 -5.01 -21.57 14.12
CA LEU A 866 -4.60 -21.23 12.77
C LEU A 866 -3.71 -19.99 12.72
N ARG A 867 -3.98 -18.97 13.55
CA ARG A 867 -3.11 -17.80 13.67
C ARG A 867 -1.72 -18.17 14.20
N LEU A 868 -1.62 -19.03 15.18
CA LEU A 868 -0.33 -19.51 15.66
C LEU A 868 0.43 -20.23 14.54
N LYS A 869 -0.26 -21.08 13.77
CA LYS A 869 0.32 -21.78 12.61
C LYS A 869 0.88 -20.81 11.57
N GLN A 870 0.14 -19.77 11.24
CA GLN A 870 0.57 -18.74 10.31
C GLN A 870 1.77 -17.95 10.82
N GLY A 871 1.74 -17.54 12.10
CA GLY A 871 2.84 -16.85 12.76
C GLY A 871 4.12 -17.69 12.76
N PHE A 872 4.05 -18.95 13.17
CA PHE A 872 5.18 -19.88 13.19
C PHE A 872 5.77 -20.12 11.78
N GLY A 873 4.91 -20.27 10.77
CA GLY A 873 5.31 -20.51 9.39
C GLY A 873 6.16 -19.41 8.73
N ARG A 874 6.38 -18.30 9.44
CA ARG A 874 7.24 -17.20 8.95
C ARG A 874 8.70 -17.39 9.27
N LEU A 875 9.02 -18.25 10.24
CA LEU A 875 10.37 -18.41 10.75
C LEU A 875 11.26 -19.19 9.77
N ILE A 876 10.75 -20.27 9.20
CA ILE A 876 11.47 -21.15 8.27
C ILE A 876 10.76 -21.15 6.93
N ARG A 877 11.44 -20.65 5.89
CA ARG A 877 10.94 -20.52 4.52
C ARG A 877 11.77 -21.26 3.49
N THR A 878 13.06 -21.42 3.79
CA THR A 878 14.00 -22.13 2.92
C THR A 878 14.73 -23.22 3.68
N PRO A 879 15.31 -24.21 2.98
CA PRO A 879 16.14 -25.24 3.60
C PRO A 879 17.37 -24.69 4.34
N ASN A 880 17.76 -23.45 4.06
CA ASN A 880 18.93 -22.80 4.67
C ASN A 880 18.57 -21.85 5.83
N ASP A 881 17.28 -21.63 6.10
CA ASP A 881 16.87 -20.79 7.21
C ASP A 881 17.13 -21.49 8.54
N ARG A 882 17.50 -20.69 9.53
CA ARG A 882 17.65 -21.14 10.92
C ARG A 882 17.09 -20.08 11.85
N GLY A 883 16.24 -20.48 12.79
CA GLY A 883 15.60 -19.52 13.66
C GLY A 883 15.10 -20.08 14.98
N ALA A 884 15.00 -19.20 15.97
CA ALA A 884 14.44 -19.51 17.28
C ALA A 884 12.99 -19.01 17.40
N PHE A 885 12.13 -19.86 17.88
CA PHE A 885 10.73 -19.55 18.22
C PHE A 885 10.58 -19.51 19.73
N VAL A 886 10.01 -18.44 20.27
CA VAL A 886 9.76 -18.27 21.70
C VAL A 886 8.30 -17.96 21.95
N LEU A 887 7.64 -18.74 22.79
CA LEU A 887 6.28 -18.48 23.25
C LEU A 887 6.29 -18.14 24.75
N LEU A 888 5.85 -16.93 25.10
CA LEU A 888 5.80 -16.43 26.48
C LEU A 888 4.42 -16.70 27.13
N ASP A 889 3.81 -17.85 26.86
CA ASP A 889 2.49 -18.20 27.35
C ASP A 889 2.43 -19.66 27.83
N PRO A 890 2.38 -19.91 29.14
CA PRO A 890 2.39 -21.25 29.70
C PRO A 890 1.06 -22.01 29.50
N ARG A 891 0.00 -21.35 29.01
CA ARG A 891 -1.32 -21.99 28.79
C ARG A 891 -1.26 -23.14 27.77
N ILE A 892 -0.30 -23.11 26.82
CA ILE A 892 -0.05 -24.23 25.90
C ILE A 892 0.36 -25.53 26.65
N LEU A 893 0.98 -25.41 27.82
CA LEU A 893 1.41 -26.52 28.65
C LEU A 893 0.36 -26.92 29.68
N THR A 894 -0.36 -25.94 30.22
CA THR A 894 -1.19 -26.10 31.44
C THR A 894 -2.69 -26.32 31.17
N LYS A 895 -3.20 -25.86 30.01
CA LYS A 895 -4.60 -25.97 29.66
C LYS A 895 -4.87 -27.18 28.75
N ARG A 896 -6.08 -27.79 28.88
CA ARG A 896 -6.48 -28.94 28.05
C ARG A 896 -6.41 -28.63 26.55
N TYR A 897 -6.86 -27.45 26.14
CA TYR A 897 -6.80 -27.00 24.75
C TYR A 897 -5.37 -26.71 24.22
N GLY A 898 -4.38 -26.70 25.10
CA GLY A 898 -2.98 -26.56 24.69
C GLY A 898 -2.50 -27.63 23.73
N GLN A 899 -3.11 -28.84 23.79
CA GLN A 899 -2.79 -29.93 22.87
C GLN A 899 -3.13 -29.56 21.40
N GLU A 900 -4.17 -28.76 21.17
CA GLU A 900 -4.54 -28.35 19.83
C GLU A 900 -3.51 -27.36 19.25
N PHE A 901 -2.97 -26.47 20.07
CA PHE A 901 -1.86 -25.60 19.68
C PHE A 901 -0.57 -26.36 19.41
N LYS A 902 -0.28 -27.46 20.14
CA LYS A 902 0.93 -28.25 19.87
C LYS A 902 0.92 -28.91 18.49
N GLN A 903 -0.25 -29.16 17.90
CA GLN A 903 -0.39 -29.74 16.57
C GLN A 903 -0.07 -28.77 15.42
N VAL A 904 0.08 -27.49 15.72
CA VAL A 904 0.54 -26.46 14.78
C VAL A 904 1.97 -26.75 14.34
N PHE A 905 2.77 -27.27 15.24
CA PHE A 905 4.19 -27.51 15.02
C PHE A 905 4.44 -28.81 14.25
N PRO A 906 5.46 -28.85 13.39
CA PRO A 906 5.84 -30.06 12.68
C PRO A 906 6.10 -31.21 13.66
N ALA A 907 5.67 -32.44 13.31
CA ALA A 907 5.72 -33.61 14.20
C ALA A 907 7.13 -33.93 14.74
N LYS A 908 8.17 -33.53 14.02
CA LYS A 908 9.58 -33.75 14.44
C LYS A 908 10.16 -32.61 15.28
N LEU A 909 9.44 -31.50 15.45
CA LEU A 909 9.92 -30.35 16.22
C LEU A 909 9.60 -30.56 17.71
N GLU A 910 10.61 -30.57 18.55
CA GLU A 910 10.46 -30.62 19.99
C GLU A 910 10.19 -29.22 20.56
N LEU A 911 9.18 -29.15 21.43
CA LEU A 911 8.86 -27.94 22.19
C LEU A 911 9.50 -28.05 23.57
N HIS A 912 10.42 -27.14 23.88
CA HIS A 912 11.19 -27.17 25.13
C HIS A 912 10.58 -26.23 26.18
N PRO A 913 9.94 -26.77 27.25
CA PRO A 913 9.49 -25.93 28.37
C PRO A 913 10.71 -25.51 29.22
N VAL A 914 10.98 -24.24 29.29
CA VAL A 914 12.15 -23.65 29.98
C VAL A 914 11.74 -22.51 30.91
N LEU A 915 12.63 -22.11 31.83
CA LEU A 915 12.43 -20.90 32.61
C LEU A 915 12.73 -19.66 31.74
N THR A 916 11.97 -18.59 31.94
CA THR A 916 12.16 -17.33 31.21
C THR A 916 13.61 -16.85 31.23
N ALA A 917 14.27 -16.97 32.38
CA ALA A 917 15.68 -16.58 32.54
C ALA A 917 16.68 -17.38 31.70
N GLU A 918 16.34 -18.60 31.27
CA GLU A 918 17.21 -19.47 30.46
C GLU A 918 17.12 -19.17 28.96
N ILE A 919 15.98 -18.58 28.51
CA ILE A 919 15.68 -18.34 27.10
C ILE A 919 16.79 -17.57 26.38
N PRO A 920 17.31 -16.42 26.92
CA PRO A 920 18.30 -15.64 26.21
C PRO A 920 19.58 -16.40 25.90
N LYS A 921 20.03 -17.28 26.82
CA LYS A 921 21.21 -18.10 26.63
C LYS A 921 20.99 -19.20 25.60
N LEU A 922 19.87 -19.94 25.71
CA LEU A 922 19.53 -21.01 24.79
C LEU A 922 19.39 -20.53 23.34
N VAL A 923 18.79 -19.35 23.14
CA VAL A 923 18.67 -18.72 21.83
C VAL A 923 20.06 -18.33 21.30
N ALA A 924 20.91 -17.73 22.15
CA ALA A 924 22.26 -17.36 21.76
C ALA A 924 23.09 -18.58 21.37
N ASP A 925 23.08 -19.62 22.20
CA ASP A 925 23.79 -20.87 21.93
C ASP A 925 23.32 -21.50 20.61
N PHE A 926 22.01 -21.46 20.31
CA PHE A 926 21.47 -22.02 19.09
C PHE A 926 21.84 -21.18 17.87
N LEU A 927 21.67 -19.84 17.91
CA LEU A 927 21.90 -18.98 16.74
C LEU A 927 23.39 -18.80 16.41
N HIS A 928 24.28 -18.82 17.43
CA HIS A 928 25.73 -18.64 17.22
C HIS A 928 26.50 -19.93 16.93
N ASP A 929 25.90 -21.10 17.17
CA ASP A 929 26.51 -22.41 16.86
C ASP A 929 26.46 -22.65 15.34
N LYS A 930 27.42 -22.00 14.60
CA LYS A 930 27.57 -22.13 13.15
C LYS A 930 28.29 -23.45 12.73
N GLN A 931 28.60 -24.36 13.65
CA GLN A 931 29.48 -25.50 13.39
C GLN A 931 28.85 -26.87 13.59
N ARG A 932 27.52 -27.02 13.58
CA ARG A 932 26.94 -28.37 13.54
C ARG A 932 25.91 -28.56 12.43
#